data_e02c37d96b7d36e6049d9de91911289b
#
_entry.id   e02c37d96b7d36e6049d9de91911289b
#
_cell.length_a   1.000
_cell.length_b   1.000
_cell.length_c   1.000
_cell.angle_alpha   90.00
_cell.angle_beta   90.00
_cell.angle_gamma   90.00
#
_symmetry.space_group_name_H-M   'P 1'
#
loop_
_entity.id
_entity.type
_entity.pdbx_description
1 polymer ?
#
loop_
_entity_poly.entity_id
_entity_poly.type
_entity_poly.pdbx_seq_one_letter_code
_entity_poly.pdbx_strand_id
1 'polypeptide(L)'
;MWQSKLLPKLAMLVVLPLLLLCYAAGNVHCSTIHENSEDFHSLLDFKKGITDPTALSNWTSNTHFCRWNGVNCTLTRPYRVTELVLPGKNLAGQISSSLGNLTSLNYLDLSNNRFHGPIPLLNKLLNLKYLSLGSNLLQGEIPDALTNCSNLVKLDLSENNLTGVIPPRIGFLTKLESLLLYENSLSGVIPPGLGNITDLSVIALSQNQLNGPIPTEFWRMPNIALLYMPENNLSGGIPQTLFNLSSLRQLSLAYNMLGNTLPSNFGNALPNIQFLYLANNMFEGNIPASLANASGLIDLSLSSNKFTGQIPSIFVNFSVLSTLNLEENMLEASDTTGWEFFDALTNCRSLTVLSLAGNNLQGVVPNSVGNLPTNLTTLIMSDNHLSGTVPASIGKLNSLIHLALDGNNLTGTIDEWIGKLTNLQRLNLGGNNFAGIIPPSISDLIGLSFLSFANNNFTGSIPPSLGNLQPLINLSLSNNNFRGSIPVEFGNLKQLVVLDISSNKLSGVIPENLGQCKHLTTIEMDQNILTGNIPTTFSNLNSLSMLNLSHNNLSGPLPDSLNDLELLSKLDLSYNNFQGEIPRNSIFDNVTVVSLNGNPGLCGGAMDLRMPSCRVDSRRARHVNYLVKILIPIFGFMSLLLLVYFLVLEKKTSRRADLSQLSFGEHFEKVSYNDLAQATRDFSESNLIGRGSYGSVYSGKLKENKMEVAVKVFNLEMRGAERSFLAECEALRSIQHRNLLPIITACSTVDNAGNVFKALVYELMPNGNLDTWIHHRDDEAAPKRLNLTQRIGIVVNVADALDYLHHDCGRPTVHCDLKPSNILLDDDMNALLGDFGIARLYVDHQSAWAGSISSIGVKGTIGYIPPEYGGGGHASTSGDVYSFGVLLLEILTGKRPTDPMFTDGLDIISFVENSFPDQIFQVIDAHLVEECKKLTQEKKVTENEIYQCLAALLQVALSCTRLLPSERSNMKQVASKIHAIKASHLGWKYK
;
A
#
# COMPACT_ATOMS: atom_id res chain seq x y z
N MET A 1 -0.44 -74.85 -87.97
CA MET A 1 -0.95 -73.42 -88.16
C MET A 1 -2.18 -73.18 -87.17
N TRP A 2 -2.11 -73.61 -85.93
CA TRP A 2 -3.24 -73.53 -85.02
C TRP A 2 -2.81 -73.12 -83.57
N GLN A 3 -1.61 -72.60 -83.37
CA GLN A 3 -1.14 -72.19 -82.04
C GLN A 3 -0.85 -70.70 -81.90
N SER A 4 -1.11 -69.83 -82.86
CA SER A 4 -0.72 -68.43 -82.78
C SER A 4 -1.87 -67.46 -82.55
N LYS A 5 -3.09 -67.89 -82.25
CA LYS A 5 -4.27 -67.05 -82.03
C LYS A 5 -4.90 -67.09 -80.63
N LEU A 6 -4.38 -68.00 -79.72
CA LEU A 6 -4.90 -68.08 -78.38
C LEU A 6 -4.11 -67.22 -77.32
N LEU A 7 -2.83 -66.95 -77.56
CA LEU A 7 -2.03 -66.17 -76.56
C LEU A 7 -2.47 -64.73 -76.36
N PRO A 8 -2.80 -63.94 -77.46
CA PRO A 8 -3.23 -62.59 -77.26
C PRO A 8 -4.58 -62.39 -76.54
N LYS A 9 -5.49 -63.38 -76.64
CA LYS A 9 -6.81 -63.34 -75.98
C LYS A 9 -6.75 -63.78 -74.57
N LEU A 10 -5.84 -64.72 -74.18
CA LEU A 10 -5.61 -65.09 -72.81
C LEU A 10 -4.86 -63.93 -72.03
N ALA A 11 -3.89 -63.36 -72.72
CA ALA A 11 -3.19 -62.15 -72.13
C ALA A 11 -4.16 -60.98 -71.93
N MET A 12 -5.11 -60.78 -72.81
CA MET A 12 -6.11 -59.72 -72.69
C MET A 12 -7.15 -60.04 -71.61
N LEU A 13 -7.48 -61.28 -71.35
CA LEU A 13 -8.42 -61.77 -70.33
C LEU A 13 -7.81 -61.76 -68.93
N VAL A 14 -6.49 -61.82 -68.79
CA VAL A 14 -5.79 -61.76 -67.48
C VAL A 14 -5.24 -60.33 -67.19
N VAL A 15 -4.78 -59.59 -68.19
CA VAL A 15 -4.23 -58.20 -68.01
C VAL A 15 -5.34 -57.21 -67.84
N LEU A 16 -6.52 -57.35 -68.49
CA LEU A 16 -7.61 -56.37 -68.28
C LEU A 16 -8.22 -56.40 -66.86
N PRO A 17 -8.47 -57.61 -66.22
CA PRO A 17 -8.88 -57.66 -64.83
C PRO A 17 -7.78 -57.20 -63.86
N LEU A 18 -6.48 -57.44 -64.14
CA LEU A 18 -5.37 -56.98 -63.36
C LEU A 18 -5.21 -55.44 -63.48
N LEU A 19 -5.39 -54.88 -64.64
CA LEU A 19 -5.42 -53.40 -64.82
C LEU A 19 -6.66 -52.77 -64.21
N LEU A 20 -7.82 -53.42 -64.27
CA LEU A 20 -9.03 -52.99 -63.58
C LEU A 20 -8.88 -53.11 -62.04
N LEU A 21 -8.20 -54.15 -61.52
CA LEU A 21 -7.85 -54.26 -60.12
C LEU A 21 -6.81 -53.24 -59.70
N CYS A 22 -5.82 -52.93 -60.57
CA CYS A 22 -4.87 -51.84 -60.31
C CYS A 22 -5.55 -50.45 -60.39
N TYR A 23 -6.52 -50.27 -61.36
CA TYR A 23 -7.29 -49.01 -61.46
C TYR A 23 -8.28 -48.85 -60.27
N ALA A 24 -8.88 -49.95 -59.81
CA ALA A 24 -9.72 -49.96 -58.63
C ALA A 24 -8.88 -49.78 -57.35
N ALA A 25 -7.64 -50.33 -57.32
CA ALA A 25 -6.70 -50.09 -56.21
C ALA A 25 -6.06 -48.72 -56.25
N GLY A 26 -5.96 -48.08 -57.45
CA GLY A 26 -5.42 -46.72 -57.61
C GLY A 26 -6.45 -45.60 -57.33
N ASN A 27 -7.75 -45.91 -57.27
CA ASN A 27 -8.83 -45.02 -56.92
C ASN A 27 -9.34 -45.24 -55.50
N VAL A 28 -8.64 -46.02 -54.64
CA VAL A 28 -8.76 -45.86 -53.23
C VAL A 28 -8.07 -44.51 -52.91
N HIS A 29 -8.83 -43.44 -52.89
CA HIS A 29 -8.49 -42.28 -52.12
C HIS A 29 -8.15 -42.86 -50.75
N CYS A 30 -6.87 -42.89 -50.42
CA CYS A 30 -6.40 -43.02 -49.04
C CYS A 30 -6.85 -41.74 -48.38
N SER A 31 -8.14 -41.64 -48.05
CA SER A 31 -8.54 -40.79 -46.94
C SER A 31 -7.60 -41.22 -45.83
N THR A 32 -6.73 -40.35 -45.40
CA THR A 32 -5.94 -40.49 -44.22
C THR A 32 -6.94 -40.60 -43.05
N ILE A 33 -7.51 -41.84 -42.91
CA ILE A 33 -8.26 -42.19 -41.68
C ILE A 33 -7.18 -42.08 -40.60
N HIS A 34 -7.22 -41.04 -39.84
CA HIS A 34 -6.37 -40.93 -38.66
C HIS A 34 -6.64 -42.20 -37.83
N GLU A 35 -5.62 -42.99 -37.59
CA GLU A 35 -5.73 -44.31 -36.91
C GLU A 35 -6.39 -44.20 -35.55
N ASN A 36 -6.40 -42.97 -34.95
CA ASN A 36 -7.20 -42.62 -33.79
C ASN A 36 -7.97 -41.31 -34.04
N SER A 37 -9.22 -41.46 -34.46
CA SER A 37 -10.11 -40.33 -34.73
C SER A 37 -10.43 -39.53 -33.45
N GLU A 38 -10.41 -40.15 -32.27
CA GLU A 38 -10.71 -39.49 -31.00
C GLU A 38 -9.61 -38.52 -30.57
N ASP A 39 -8.32 -38.91 -30.61
CA ASP A 39 -7.19 -38.04 -30.29
C ASP A 39 -7.13 -36.88 -31.28
N PHE A 40 -7.35 -37.16 -32.58
CA PHE A 40 -7.37 -36.13 -33.62
C PHE A 40 -8.46 -35.09 -33.40
N HIS A 41 -9.70 -35.51 -33.09
CA HIS A 41 -10.81 -34.60 -32.83
C HIS A 41 -10.58 -33.81 -31.53
N SER A 42 -10.06 -34.43 -30.49
CA SER A 42 -9.74 -33.79 -29.22
C SER A 42 -8.72 -32.65 -29.36
N LEU A 43 -7.66 -32.88 -30.18
CA LEU A 43 -6.68 -31.85 -30.47
C LEU A 43 -7.26 -30.72 -31.33
N LEU A 44 -8.13 -31.02 -32.32
CA LEU A 44 -8.80 -29.99 -33.10
C LEU A 44 -9.80 -29.15 -32.27
N ASP A 45 -10.52 -29.78 -31.34
CA ASP A 45 -11.42 -29.08 -30.43
C ASP A 45 -10.63 -28.19 -29.45
N PHE A 46 -9.48 -28.65 -28.98
CA PHE A 46 -8.56 -27.82 -28.22
C PHE A 46 -8.13 -26.59 -29.07
N LYS A 47 -7.70 -26.80 -30.33
CA LYS A 47 -7.32 -25.70 -31.23
C LYS A 47 -8.45 -24.70 -31.46
N LYS A 48 -9.73 -25.14 -31.57
CA LYS A 48 -10.90 -24.25 -31.72
C LYS A 48 -11.14 -23.35 -30.49
N GLY A 49 -10.74 -23.79 -29.29
CA GLY A 49 -10.84 -23.01 -28.06
C GLY A 49 -9.81 -21.88 -27.97
N ILE A 50 -8.83 -21.82 -28.86
CA ILE A 50 -7.75 -20.84 -28.87
C ILE A 50 -8.13 -19.65 -29.73
N THR A 51 -8.02 -18.44 -29.19
CA THR A 51 -8.45 -17.19 -29.84
C THR A 51 -7.56 -16.82 -31.03
N ASP A 52 -6.24 -17.02 -30.91
CA ASP A 52 -5.26 -16.86 -31.99
C ASP A 52 -4.43 -18.12 -32.17
N PRO A 53 -4.85 -19.01 -33.07
CA PRO A 53 -4.20 -20.29 -33.29
C PRO A 53 -2.99 -20.20 -34.24
N THR A 54 -2.41 -19.02 -34.47
CA THR A 54 -1.28 -18.85 -35.44
C THR A 54 -0.07 -19.70 -35.10
N ALA A 55 0.22 -19.86 -33.79
CA ALA A 55 1.27 -20.75 -33.26
C ALA A 55 1.00 -22.24 -33.56
N LEU A 56 -0.26 -22.61 -33.86
CA LEU A 56 -0.71 -23.95 -34.21
C LEU A 56 -1.06 -24.07 -35.73
N SER A 57 -0.43 -23.27 -36.56
CA SER A 57 -0.70 -23.22 -38.00
C SER A 57 -0.46 -24.57 -38.70
N ASN A 58 0.49 -25.38 -38.21
CA ASN A 58 0.77 -26.71 -38.76
C ASN A 58 -0.22 -27.80 -38.34
N TRP A 59 -1.18 -27.47 -37.38
CA TRP A 59 -2.23 -28.40 -36.98
C TRP A 59 -3.34 -28.42 -38.05
N THR A 60 -3.18 -29.21 -39.10
CA THR A 60 -4.10 -29.26 -40.25
C THR A 60 -4.58 -30.66 -40.49
N SER A 61 -5.76 -30.82 -41.07
CA SER A 61 -6.33 -32.14 -41.44
C SER A 61 -5.49 -32.90 -42.47
N ASN A 62 -4.57 -32.20 -43.15
CA ASN A 62 -3.73 -32.79 -44.19
C ASN A 62 -2.45 -33.42 -43.67
N THR A 63 -2.12 -33.21 -42.40
CA THR A 63 -0.94 -33.75 -41.71
C THR A 63 -1.36 -34.65 -40.56
N HIS A 64 -0.66 -35.77 -40.36
CA HIS A 64 -0.91 -36.64 -39.22
C HIS A 64 -0.63 -35.91 -37.93
N PHE A 65 -1.51 -36.01 -36.93
CA PHE A 65 -1.43 -35.24 -35.68
C PHE A 65 -0.11 -35.46 -34.89
N CYS A 66 0.51 -36.64 -34.99
CA CYS A 66 1.82 -36.89 -34.40
C CYS A 66 2.99 -36.09 -35.02
N ARG A 67 2.73 -35.30 -36.09
CA ARG A 67 3.70 -34.36 -36.69
C ARG A 67 3.36 -32.93 -36.36
N TRP A 68 2.36 -32.69 -35.54
CA TRP A 68 1.97 -31.36 -35.13
C TRP A 68 2.93 -30.85 -34.06
N ASN A 69 3.23 -29.56 -34.13
CA ASN A 69 4.10 -28.93 -33.12
C ASN A 69 3.57 -29.14 -31.70
N GLY A 70 4.43 -29.63 -30.82
CA GLY A 70 4.10 -29.90 -29.44
C GLY A 70 3.35 -31.20 -29.19
N VAL A 71 3.08 -32.03 -30.19
CA VAL A 71 2.41 -33.34 -30.05
C VAL A 71 3.39 -34.48 -30.25
N ASN A 72 3.54 -35.32 -29.23
CA ASN A 72 4.29 -36.56 -29.30
C ASN A 72 3.33 -37.74 -29.15
N CYS A 73 3.64 -38.87 -29.82
CA CYS A 73 2.78 -40.05 -29.84
C CYS A 73 3.54 -41.34 -29.47
N THR A 74 2.79 -42.42 -29.22
CA THR A 74 3.32 -43.79 -29.06
C THR A 74 4.13 -44.22 -30.30
N LEU A 75 5.16 -45.01 -30.09
CA LEU A 75 6.03 -45.53 -31.18
C LEU A 75 5.34 -46.63 -31.99
N THR A 76 4.33 -47.26 -31.46
CA THR A 76 3.61 -48.41 -32.08
C THR A 76 2.16 -48.04 -32.39
N ARG A 77 1.61 -48.68 -33.45
CA ARG A 77 0.19 -48.52 -33.83
C ARG A 77 -0.75 -49.23 -32.87
N PRO A 78 -1.95 -48.69 -32.61
CA PRO A 78 -2.44 -47.40 -33.09
C PRO A 78 -1.71 -46.25 -32.41
N TYR A 79 -1.33 -45.19 -33.17
CA TYR A 79 -0.66 -44.03 -32.63
C TYR A 79 -1.61 -43.26 -31.70
N ARG A 80 -1.20 -43.04 -30.45
CA ARG A 80 -1.94 -42.29 -29.44
C ARG A 80 -1.07 -41.13 -28.94
N VAL A 81 -1.69 -40.01 -28.66
CA VAL A 81 -1.01 -38.86 -28.07
C VAL A 81 -0.53 -39.20 -26.67
N THR A 82 0.79 -39.10 -26.46
CA THR A 82 1.43 -39.33 -25.15
C THR A 82 1.88 -38.03 -24.49
N GLU A 83 2.22 -37.02 -25.29
CA GLU A 83 2.67 -35.74 -24.76
C GLU A 83 2.06 -34.60 -25.57
N LEU A 84 1.66 -33.52 -24.86
CA LEU A 84 1.24 -32.24 -25.42
C LEU A 84 2.01 -31.13 -24.73
N VAL A 85 2.97 -30.49 -25.45
CA VAL A 85 3.96 -29.57 -24.88
C VAL A 85 3.95 -28.27 -25.68
N LEU A 86 3.31 -27.22 -25.12
CA LEU A 86 3.11 -25.93 -25.78
C LEU A 86 3.44 -24.75 -24.84
N PRO A 87 4.54 -24.78 -24.06
CA PRO A 87 4.85 -23.68 -23.15
C PRO A 87 5.28 -22.42 -23.89
N GLY A 88 4.89 -21.24 -23.40
CA GLY A 88 5.38 -19.94 -23.88
C GLY A 88 4.99 -19.60 -25.32
N LYS A 89 3.88 -20.14 -25.82
CA LYS A 89 3.40 -19.91 -27.21
C LYS A 89 2.45 -18.72 -27.33
N ASN A 90 2.24 -17.97 -26.26
CA ASN A 90 1.31 -16.84 -26.22
C ASN A 90 -0.14 -17.22 -26.60
N LEU A 91 -0.52 -18.50 -26.36
CA LEU A 91 -1.85 -19.01 -26.67
C LEU A 91 -2.87 -18.41 -25.70
N ALA A 92 -4.00 -17.96 -26.23
CA ALA A 92 -5.10 -17.40 -25.45
C ALA A 92 -6.41 -18.13 -25.76
N GLY A 93 -7.32 -18.18 -24.80
CA GLY A 93 -8.60 -18.87 -24.91
C GLY A 93 -8.87 -19.79 -23.74
N GLN A 94 -9.83 -20.69 -23.87
CA GLN A 94 -10.14 -21.68 -22.82
C GLN A 94 -9.55 -23.04 -23.16
N ILE A 95 -9.06 -23.74 -22.16
CA ILE A 95 -8.57 -25.11 -22.31
C ILE A 95 -9.79 -26.04 -22.47
N SER A 96 -9.90 -26.67 -23.65
CA SER A 96 -11.04 -27.55 -23.95
C SER A 96 -11.05 -28.82 -23.08
N SER A 97 -12.22 -29.19 -22.55
CA SER A 97 -12.42 -30.44 -21.83
C SER A 97 -12.19 -31.71 -22.69
N SER A 98 -12.18 -31.58 -24.03
CA SER A 98 -11.84 -32.66 -24.95
C SER A 98 -10.41 -33.17 -24.78
N LEU A 99 -9.49 -32.38 -24.19
CA LEU A 99 -8.17 -32.87 -23.79
C LEU A 99 -8.27 -34.08 -22.83
N GLY A 100 -9.33 -34.17 -22.00
CA GLY A 100 -9.60 -35.33 -21.16
C GLY A 100 -9.82 -36.66 -21.87
N ASN A 101 -10.04 -36.66 -23.20
CA ASN A 101 -10.19 -37.86 -24.01
C ASN A 101 -8.86 -38.43 -24.52
N LEU A 102 -7.74 -37.70 -24.37
CA LEU A 102 -6.40 -38.15 -24.72
C LEU A 102 -5.89 -39.18 -23.69
N THR A 103 -6.55 -40.31 -23.55
CA THR A 103 -6.36 -41.26 -22.44
C THR A 103 -4.96 -41.88 -22.34
N SER A 104 -4.13 -41.76 -23.36
CA SER A 104 -2.72 -42.17 -23.37
C SER A 104 -1.77 -41.08 -22.96
N LEU A 105 -2.28 -39.86 -22.69
CA LEU A 105 -1.47 -38.70 -22.34
C LEU A 105 -0.77 -38.92 -20.99
N ASN A 106 0.56 -38.73 -20.97
CA ASN A 106 1.37 -38.82 -19.76
C ASN A 106 2.04 -37.50 -19.41
N TYR A 107 2.16 -36.56 -20.34
CA TYR A 107 2.76 -35.26 -20.16
C TYR A 107 1.89 -34.18 -20.84
N LEU A 108 1.44 -33.21 -20.05
CA LEU A 108 0.68 -32.05 -20.47
C LEU A 108 1.35 -30.77 -19.93
N ASP A 109 1.88 -29.97 -20.83
CA ASP A 109 2.50 -28.68 -20.51
C ASP A 109 1.93 -27.58 -21.40
N LEU A 110 1.14 -26.69 -20.79
CA LEU A 110 0.55 -25.51 -21.40
C LEU A 110 1.00 -24.23 -20.65
N SER A 111 2.08 -24.31 -19.88
CA SER A 111 2.59 -23.22 -19.04
C SER A 111 3.00 -22.00 -19.84
N ASN A 112 3.10 -20.83 -19.16
CA ASN A 112 3.54 -19.58 -19.75
C ASN A 112 2.74 -19.14 -20.99
N ASN A 113 1.41 -19.19 -20.88
CA ASN A 113 0.48 -18.77 -21.94
C ASN A 113 -0.56 -17.79 -21.39
N ARG A 114 -1.66 -17.58 -22.08
CA ARG A 114 -2.77 -16.68 -21.69
C ARG A 114 -4.09 -17.43 -21.62
N PHE A 115 -4.06 -18.71 -21.24
CA PHE A 115 -5.29 -19.47 -21.06
C PHE A 115 -6.09 -18.93 -19.89
N HIS A 116 -7.39 -18.79 -20.05
CA HIS A 116 -8.33 -18.30 -19.03
C HIS A 116 -9.50 -19.27 -18.84
N GLY A 117 -10.35 -18.96 -17.85
CA GLY A 117 -11.46 -19.85 -17.51
C GLY A 117 -11.04 -20.98 -16.56
N PRO A 118 -11.94 -21.92 -16.26
CA PRO A 118 -11.68 -22.98 -15.30
C PRO A 118 -10.73 -24.04 -15.84
N ILE A 119 -10.06 -24.75 -14.94
CA ILE A 119 -9.31 -25.97 -15.27
C ILE A 119 -10.31 -27.02 -15.77
N PRO A 120 -10.12 -27.59 -16.96
CA PRO A 120 -11.08 -28.58 -17.49
C PRO A 120 -11.03 -29.89 -16.73
N LEU A 121 -12.10 -30.71 -16.85
CA LEU A 121 -12.14 -32.04 -16.26
C LEU A 121 -11.19 -33.00 -16.98
N LEU A 122 -10.07 -33.31 -16.35
CA LEU A 122 -9.01 -34.21 -16.86
C LEU A 122 -9.04 -35.61 -16.23
N ASN A 123 -10.12 -35.98 -15.54
CA ASN A 123 -10.27 -37.19 -14.72
C ASN A 123 -10.14 -38.55 -15.47
N LYS A 124 -10.15 -38.53 -16.82
CA LYS A 124 -9.92 -39.74 -17.64
C LYS A 124 -8.45 -39.98 -17.96
N LEU A 125 -7.57 -39.00 -17.66
CA LEU A 125 -6.14 -39.10 -17.97
C LEU A 125 -5.39 -39.88 -16.88
N LEU A 126 -5.73 -41.14 -16.73
CA LEU A 126 -5.16 -42.02 -15.70
C LEU A 126 -3.65 -42.29 -15.88
N ASN A 127 -3.09 -42.05 -17.06
CA ASN A 127 -1.67 -42.20 -17.37
C ASN A 127 -0.86 -40.93 -17.17
N LEU A 128 -1.52 -39.78 -16.83
CA LEU A 128 -0.89 -38.49 -16.69
C LEU A 128 0.11 -38.47 -15.53
N LYS A 129 1.37 -38.13 -15.82
CA LYS A 129 2.45 -38.02 -14.85
C LYS A 129 2.83 -36.58 -14.57
N TYR A 130 2.80 -35.74 -15.60
CA TYR A 130 3.21 -34.32 -15.52
C TYR A 130 2.09 -33.46 -16.04
N LEU A 131 1.59 -32.58 -15.17
CA LEU A 131 0.63 -31.54 -15.52
C LEU A 131 1.21 -30.19 -15.12
N SER A 132 1.48 -29.37 -16.14
CA SER A 132 1.90 -27.99 -15.92
C SER A 132 0.97 -27.03 -16.68
N LEU A 133 0.23 -26.23 -15.93
CA LEU A 133 -0.65 -25.16 -16.40
C LEU A 133 -0.22 -23.81 -15.78
N GLY A 134 0.97 -23.75 -15.17
CA GLY A 134 1.48 -22.58 -14.49
C GLY A 134 1.66 -21.37 -15.40
N SER A 135 1.67 -20.17 -14.82
CA SER A 135 1.82 -18.89 -15.52
C SER A 135 0.79 -18.72 -16.64
N ASN A 136 -0.49 -18.69 -16.26
CA ASN A 136 -1.64 -18.47 -17.12
C ASN A 136 -2.67 -17.53 -16.43
N LEU A 137 -3.88 -17.42 -16.95
CA LEU A 137 -4.99 -16.63 -16.41
C LEU A 137 -6.17 -17.52 -15.98
N LEU A 138 -5.89 -18.76 -15.57
CA LEU A 138 -6.91 -19.73 -15.18
C LEU A 138 -7.62 -19.29 -13.91
N GLN A 139 -8.91 -19.55 -13.82
CA GLN A 139 -9.81 -19.07 -12.77
C GLN A 139 -10.67 -20.22 -12.21
N GLY A 140 -11.33 -19.97 -11.06
CA GLY A 140 -12.19 -20.94 -10.43
C GLY A 140 -11.41 -21.93 -9.57
N GLU A 141 -12.07 -22.99 -9.14
CA GLU A 141 -11.52 -23.96 -8.20
C GLU A 141 -10.66 -25.03 -8.88
N ILE A 142 -9.74 -25.62 -8.13
CA ILE A 142 -9.03 -26.85 -8.56
C ILE A 142 -10.02 -27.99 -8.55
N PRO A 143 -10.34 -28.60 -9.71
CA PRO A 143 -11.36 -29.65 -9.74
C PRO A 143 -10.97 -30.87 -8.90
N ASP A 144 -11.84 -31.31 -7.97
CA ASP A 144 -11.61 -32.53 -7.17
C ASP A 144 -11.38 -33.77 -8.06
N ALA A 145 -12.00 -33.80 -9.25
CA ALA A 145 -11.82 -34.84 -10.24
C ALA A 145 -10.36 -34.99 -10.76
N LEU A 146 -9.50 -34.00 -10.60
CA LEU A 146 -8.08 -34.07 -10.94
C LEU A 146 -7.34 -35.10 -10.06
N THR A 147 -7.84 -35.35 -8.84
CA THR A 147 -7.26 -36.32 -7.90
C THR A 147 -7.40 -37.76 -8.38
N ASN A 148 -8.20 -38.04 -9.42
CA ASN A 148 -8.29 -39.36 -10.05
C ASN A 148 -7.07 -39.71 -10.94
N CYS A 149 -6.26 -38.70 -11.29
CA CYS A 149 -5.01 -38.90 -12.06
C CYS A 149 -3.91 -39.47 -11.14
N SER A 150 -4.11 -40.67 -10.60
CA SER A 150 -3.28 -41.27 -9.54
C SER A 150 -1.82 -41.53 -9.94
N ASN A 151 -1.44 -41.38 -11.20
CA ASN A 151 -0.06 -41.49 -11.67
C ASN A 151 0.70 -40.17 -11.72
N LEU A 152 0.08 -39.03 -11.30
CA LEU A 152 0.74 -37.74 -11.25
C LEU A 152 1.97 -37.78 -10.35
N VAL A 153 3.09 -37.32 -10.91
CA VAL A 153 4.40 -37.09 -10.29
C VAL A 153 4.62 -35.62 -10.03
N LYS A 154 4.25 -34.76 -10.99
CA LYS A 154 4.30 -33.30 -10.87
C LYS A 154 2.95 -32.68 -11.19
N LEU A 155 2.49 -31.82 -10.29
CA LEU A 155 1.34 -30.94 -10.49
C LEU A 155 1.79 -29.48 -10.31
N ASP A 156 1.68 -28.70 -11.38
CA ASP A 156 2.06 -27.30 -11.42
C ASP A 156 0.89 -26.45 -11.96
N LEU A 157 0.28 -25.70 -11.04
CA LEU A 157 -0.82 -24.77 -11.31
C LEU A 157 -0.46 -23.36 -10.82
N SER A 158 0.83 -23.10 -10.58
CA SER A 158 1.33 -21.82 -10.05
C SER A 158 1.00 -20.63 -10.96
N GLU A 159 1.08 -19.42 -10.42
CA GLU A 159 0.92 -18.17 -11.17
C GLU A 159 -0.36 -18.15 -12.03
N ASN A 160 -1.50 -18.28 -11.37
CA ASN A 160 -2.82 -18.24 -11.98
C ASN A 160 -3.80 -17.44 -11.09
N ASN A 161 -5.08 -17.42 -11.44
CA ASN A 161 -6.13 -16.75 -10.66
C ASN A 161 -7.10 -17.77 -10.04
N LEU A 162 -6.56 -18.92 -9.58
CA LEU A 162 -7.35 -20.02 -9.01
C LEU A 162 -7.83 -19.63 -7.61
N THR A 163 -9.06 -20.04 -7.30
CA THR A 163 -9.77 -19.72 -6.05
C THR A 163 -10.25 -21.02 -5.36
N GLY A 164 -10.95 -20.86 -4.24
CA GLY A 164 -11.47 -22.00 -3.48
C GLY A 164 -10.40 -22.72 -2.67
N VAL A 165 -10.63 -23.97 -2.35
CA VAL A 165 -9.77 -24.75 -1.46
C VAL A 165 -8.89 -25.74 -2.22
N ILE A 166 -7.75 -26.11 -1.64
CA ILE A 166 -6.99 -27.27 -2.14
C ILE A 166 -7.84 -28.51 -1.92
N PRO A 167 -8.15 -29.30 -2.97
CA PRO A 167 -9.04 -30.44 -2.83
C PRO A 167 -8.61 -31.40 -1.72
N PRO A 168 -9.48 -31.77 -0.77
CA PRO A 168 -9.12 -32.67 0.34
C PRO A 168 -8.61 -34.04 -0.12
N ARG A 169 -9.04 -34.48 -1.31
CA ARG A 169 -8.62 -35.72 -1.91
C ARG A 169 -7.26 -35.69 -2.60
N ILE A 170 -6.58 -34.56 -2.63
CA ILE A 170 -5.27 -34.43 -3.27
C ILE A 170 -4.24 -35.40 -2.68
N GLY A 171 -4.44 -35.84 -1.43
CA GLY A 171 -3.65 -36.89 -0.78
C GLY A 171 -3.75 -38.27 -1.44
N PHE A 172 -4.67 -38.47 -2.41
CA PHE A 172 -4.75 -39.74 -3.19
C PHE A 172 -3.75 -39.80 -4.35
N LEU A 173 -3.08 -38.68 -4.65
CA LEU A 173 -2.01 -38.63 -5.64
C LEU A 173 -0.70 -39.20 -5.04
N THR A 174 -0.71 -40.49 -4.69
CA THR A 174 0.37 -41.10 -3.89
C THR A 174 1.75 -41.09 -4.54
N LYS A 175 1.84 -40.85 -5.87
CA LYS A 175 3.10 -40.79 -6.61
C LYS A 175 3.60 -39.38 -6.80
N LEU A 176 2.92 -38.37 -6.21
CA LEU A 176 3.25 -37.00 -6.39
C LEU A 176 4.57 -36.68 -5.67
N GLU A 177 5.55 -36.14 -6.41
CA GLU A 177 6.85 -35.69 -5.93
C GLU A 177 6.91 -34.18 -5.80
N SER A 178 6.14 -33.43 -6.62
CA SER A 178 6.15 -31.97 -6.65
C SER A 178 4.76 -31.38 -6.80
N LEU A 179 4.38 -30.52 -5.87
CA LEU A 179 3.13 -29.76 -5.84
C LEU A 179 3.44 -28.26 -5.84
N LEU A 180 3.11 -27.57 -6.96
CA LEU A 180 3.35 -26.14 -7.14
C LEU A 180 2.02 -25.42 -7.34
N LEU A 181 1.56 -24.66 -6.35
CA LEU A 181 0.30 -23.92 -6.34
C LEU A 181 0.51 -22.43 -5.96
N TYR A 182 1.75 -21.96 -5.94
CA TYR A 182 2.09 -20.61 -5.52
C TYR A 182 1.51 -19.55 -6.46
N GLU A 183 1.38 -18.30 -5.95
CA GLU A 183 0.81 -17.18 -6.69
C GLU A 183 -0.58 -17.50 -7.27
N ASN A 184 -1.54 -17.71 -6.36
CA ASN A 184 -2.95 -17.92 -6.66
C ASN A 184 -3.82 -17.25 -5.56
N SER A 185 -5.13 -17.46 -5.62
CA SER A 185 -6.08 -16.98 -4.59
C SER A 185 -6.72 -18.14 -3.82
N LEU A 186 -5.96 -19.23 -3.60
CA LEU A 186 -6.43 -20.40 -2.88
C LEU A 186 -6.62 -20.09 -1.39
N SER A 187 -7.70 -20.57 -0.81
CA SER A 187 -8.10 -20.29 0.57
C SER A 187 -8.37 -21.57 1.37
N GLY A 188 -8.81 -21.41 2.62
CA GLY A 188 -9.10 -22.55 3.48
C GLY A 188 -7.84 -23.24 4.03
N VAL A 189 -8.02 -24.40 4.64
CA VAL A 189 -6.95 -25.13 5.32
C VAL A 189 -6.15 -26.01 4.35
N ILE A 190 -4.87 -26.19 4.64
CA ILE A 190 -4.04 -27.17 3.92
C ILE A 190 -4.53 -28.58 4.28
N PRO A 191 -4.90 -29.42 3.29
CA PRO A 191 -5.41 -30.76 3.57
C PRO A 191 -4.38 -31.64 4.28
N PRO A 192 -4.69 -32.24 5.46
CA PRO A 192 -3.79 -33.15 6.16
C PRO A 192 -3.36 -34.37 5.33
N GLY A 193 -4.20 -34.78 4.38
CA GLY A 193 -3.92 -35.87 3.47
C GLY A 193 -2.65 -35.70 2.63
N LEU A 194 -2.21 -34.50 2.38
CA LEU A 194 -0.92 -34.22 1.70
C LEU A 194 0.27 -34.83 2.45
N GLY A 195 0.25 -34.77 3.79
CA GLY A 195 1.32 -35.35 4.61
C GLY A 195 1.46 -36.88 4.53
N ASN A 196 0.50 -37.59 3.91
CA ASN A 196 0.56 -39.00 3.72
C ASN A 196 1.22 -39.42 2.38
N ILE A 197 1.57 -38.45 1.53
CA ILE A 197 2.24 -38.71 0.25
C ILE A 197 3.75 -38.86 0.52
N THR A 198 4.23 -40.08 0.65
CA THR A 198 5.62 -40.36 1.05
C THR A 198 6.67 -39.89 0.04
N ASP A 199 6.31 -39.84 -1.23
CA ASP A 199 7.23 -39.51 -2.32
C ASP A 199 7.34 -37.98 -2.52
N LEU A 200 6.50 -37.18 -1.86
CA LEU A 200 6.44 -35.73 -2.00
C LEU A 200 7.71 -35.10 -1.43
N SER A 201 8.44 -34.43 -2.29
CA SER A 201 9.71 -33.78 -1.99
C SER A 201 9.64 -32.25 -2.04
N VAL A 202 8.72 -31.72 -2.84
CA VAL A 202 8.53 -30.27 -3.03
C VAL A 202 7.08 -29.88 -2.83
N ILE A 203 6.84 -28.96 -1.88
CA ILE A 203 5.56 -28.28 -1.68
C ILE A 203 5.82 -26.77 -1.76
N ALA A 204 5.20 -26.09 -2.74
CA ALA A 204 5.25 -24.65 -2.89
C ALA A 204 3.81 -24.10 -2.98
N LEU A 205 3.40 -23.39 -1.91
CA LEU A 205 2.06 -22.83 -1.72
C LEU A 205 2.11 -21.33 -1.42
N SER A 206 3.23 -20.65 -1.67
CA SER A 206 3.40 -19.23 -1.35
C SER A 206 2.37 -18.33 -2.05
N GLN A 207 2.18 -17.14 -1.50
CA GLN A 207 1.32 -16.12 -2.12
C GLN A 207 -0.08 -16.67 -2.44
N ASN A 208 -0.78 -17.05 -1.37
CA ASN A 208 -2.16 -17.52 -1.39
C ASN A 208 -2.91 -16.97 -0.15
N GLN A 209 -4.14 -17.41 0.06
CA GLN A 209 -4.97 -17.03 1.21
C GLN A 209 -5.23 -18.23 2.14
N LEU A 210 -4.30 -19.19 2.16
CA LEU A 210 -4.41 -20.39 2.97
C LEU A 210 -4.36 -20.03 4.46
N ASN A 211 -5.21 -20.66 5.26
CA ASN A 211 -5.35 -20.37 6.68
C ASN A 211 -5.29 -21.63 7.56
N GLY A 212 -5.44 -21.44 8.87
CA GLY A 212 -5.37 -22.55 9.82
C GLY A 212 -3.94 -23.08 10.03
N PRO A 213 -3.79 -24.16 10.81
CA PRO A 213 -2.50 -24.73 11.15
C PRO A 213 -1.86 -25.51 10.00
N ILE A 214 -0.54 -25.55 9.98
CA ILE A 214 0.19 -26.49 9.14
C ILE A 214 -0.11 -27.91 9.64
N PRO A 215 -0.56 -28.84 8.76
CA PRO A 215 -0.91 -30.18 9.19
C PRO A 215 0.22 -30.89 9.92
N THR A 216 -0.09 -31.57 11.02
CA THR A 216 0.91 -32.30 11.83
C THR A 216 1.58 -33.43 11.07
N GLU A 217 0.93 -33.91 10.05
CA GLU A 217 1.44 -34.94 9.14
C GLU A 217 2.66 -34.48 8.34
N PHE A 218 2.76 -33.20 8.01
CA PHE A 218 3.89 -32.61 7.26
C PHE A 218 5.21 -32.78 8.02
N TRP A 219 5.17 -32.69 9.35
CA TRP A 219 6.35 -32.82 10.18
C TRP A 219 6.89 -34.26 10.30
N ARG A 220 6.28 -35.22 9.54
CA ARG A 220 6.66 -36.63 9.47
C ARG A 220 7.03 -37.10 8.07
N MET A 221 7.03 -36.19 7.08
CA MET A 221 7.26 -36.54 5.67
C MET A 221 8.73 -36.90 5.44
N PRO A 222 9.07 -38.14 5.02
CA PRO A 222 10.45 -38.61 5.00
C PRO A 222 11.28 -37.99 3.86
N ASN A 223 10.64 -37.62 2.74
CA ASN A 223 11.33 -37.20 1.52
C ASN A 223 11.22 -35.70 1.27
N ILE A 224 10.51 -34.94 2.12
CA ILE A 224 10.34 -33.50 1.93
C ILE A 224 11.69 -32.77 1.96
N ALA A 225 12.04 -32.13 0.85
CA ALA A 225 13.28 -31.37 0.69
C ALA A 225 13.02 -29.86 0.70
N LEU A 226 11.88 -29.44 0.12
CA LEU A 226 11.48 -28.04 0.03
C LEU A 226 10.04 -27.89 0.53
N LEU A 227 9.87 -27.10 1.59
CA LEU A 227 8.57 -26.71 2.14
C LEU A 227 8.49 -25.18 2.11
N TYR A 228 7.77 -24.66 1.11
CA TYR A 228 7.75 -23.24 0.79
C TYR A 228 6.31 -22.70 0.80
N MET A 229 5.94 -21.98 1.88
CA MET A 229 4.58 -21.49 2.13
C MET A 229 4.55 -20.05 2.65
N PRO A 230 5.48 -19.16 2.26
CA PRO A 230 5.42 -17.78 2.71
C PRO A 230 4.21 -17.05 2.11
N GLU A 231 3.86 -15.89 2.71
CA GLU A 231 2.79 -15.02 2.24
C GLU A 231 1.44 -15.75 2.17
N ASN A 232 0.97 -16.19 3.35
CA ASN A 232 -0.33 -16.80 3.58
C ASN A 232 -0.92 -16.35 4.92
N ASN A 233 -2.08 -16.88 5.31
CA ASN A 233 -2.73 -16.61 6.59
C ASN A 233 -2.62 -17.81 7.57
N LEU A 234 -1.54 -18.59 7.47
CA LEU A 234 -1.33 -19.77 8.30
C LEU A 234 -1.14 -19.38 9.76
N SER A 235 -1.74 -20.13 10.67
CA SER A 235 -1.75 -19.86 12.11
C SER A 235 -1.33 -21.07 12.93
N GLY A 236 -1.30 -20.95 14.27
CA GLY A 236 -0.82 -22.01 15.14
C GLY A 236 0.70 -22.01 15.24
N GLY A 237 1.31 -23.14 15.55
CA GLY A 237 2.76 -23.25 15.76
C GLY A 237 3.35 -24.53 15.18
N ILE A 238 4.67 -24.60 15.20
CA ILE A 238 5.41 -25.81 14.91
C ILE A 238 5.28 -26.74 16.12
N PRO A 239 4.85 -28.00 15.96
CA PRO A 239 4.58 -28.87 17.08
C PRO A 239 5.84 -29.24 17.86
N GLN A 240 5.72 -29.34 19.18
CA GLN A 240 6.84 -29.72 20.08
C GLN A 240 7.36 -31.14 19.81
N THR A 241 6.55 -31.99 19.19
CA THR A 241 6.90 -33.37 18.80
C THR A 241 7.44 -33.42 17.36
N LEU A 242 8.26 -32.46 16.99
CA LEU A 242 8.90 -32.43 15.68
C LEU A 242 9.77 -33.65 15.44
N PHE A 243 9.58 -34.31 14.30
CA PHE A 243 10.33 -35.50 13.91
C PHE A 243 11.58 -35.14 13.10
N ASN A 244 12.45 -36.13 12.92
CA ASN A 244 13.66 -35.97 12.11
C ASN A 244 13.27 -35.82 10.63
N LEU A 245 13.47 -34.64 10.07
CA LEU A 245 13.24 -34.26 8.67
C LEU A 245 14.59 -34.17 7.93
N SER A 246 15.30 -35.27 7.88
CA SER A 246 16.67 -35.32 7.35
C SER A 246 16.80 -34.95 5.88
N SER A 247 15.70 -35.00 5.11
CA SER A 247 15.67 -34.61 3.71
C SER A 247 15.43 -33.11 3.53
N LEU A 248 14.92 -32.40 4.54
CA LEU A 248 14.55 -30.99 4.43
C LEU A 248 15.78 -30.09 4.33
N ARG A 249 15.84 -29.36 3.22
CA ARG A 249 16.92 -28.40 2.91
C ARG A 249 16.45 -26.95 3.00
N GLN A 250 15.18 -26.72 2.67
CA GLN A 250 14.59 -25.39 2.72
C GLN A 250 13.23 -25.41 3.40
N LEU A 251 13.08 -24.56 4.43
CA LEU A 251 11.83 -24.27 5.11
C LEU A 251 11.57 -22.77 5.06
N SER A 252 10.54 -22.37 4.34
CA SER A 252 10.10 -20.98 4.31
C SER A 252 8.64 -20.87 4.73
N LEU A 253 8.41 -20.19 5.84
CA LEU A 253 7.10 -19.92 6.45
C LEU A 253 6.91 -18.42 6.68
N ALA A 254 7.76 -17.58 6.09
CA ALA A 254 7.75 -16.14 6.30
C ALA A 254 6.40 -15.51 5.92
N TYR A 255 6.08 -14.35 6.49
CA TYR A 255 4.83 -13.62 6.20
C TYR A 255 3.58 -14.49 6.40
N ASN A 256 3.37 -14.95 7.66
CA ASN A 256 2.21 -15.69 8.10
C ASN A 256 1.77 -15.22 9.51
N MET A 257 0.81 -15.90 10.11
CA MET A 257 0.35 -15.67 11.49
C MET A 257 0.76 -16.82 12.42
N LEU A 258 1.88 -17.48 12.11
CA LEU A 258 2.40 -18.59 12.93
C LEU A 258 2.98 -18.04 14.23
N GLY A 259 2.78 -18.77 15.34
CA GLY A 259 3.20 -18.33 16.66
C GLY A 259 3.69 -19.46 17.56
N ASN A 260 3.62 -19.22 18.88
CA ASN A 260 4.14 -20.10 19.92
C ASN A 260 5.68 -20.20 19.87
N THR A 261 6.22 -20.91 20.86
CA THR A 261 7.66 -21.18 20.94
C THR A 261 8.11 -22.23 19.92
N LEU A 262 9.30 -22.06 19.36
CA LEU A 262 9.91 -23.12 18.58
C LEU A 262 10.22 -24.33 19.47
N PRO A 263 10.05 -25.56 18.95
CA PRO A 263 10.39 -26.79 19.70
C PRO A 263 11.85 -26.78 20.17
N SER A 264 12.11 -27.21 21.41
CA SER A 264 13.47 -27.27 21.97
C SER A 264 14.44 -28.16 21.19
N ASN A 265 13.91 -29.16 20.45
CA ASN A 265 14.66 -30.07 19.58
C ASN A 265 14.68 -29.63 18.10
N PHE A 266 14.31 -28.37 17.76
CA PHE A 266 14.08 -27.89 16.40
C PHE A 266 15.28 -28.17 15.49
N GLY A 267 16.48 -27.81 15.89
CA GLY A 267 17.69 -28.05 15.09
C GLY A 267 18.06 -29.52 14.96
N ASN A 268 17.74 -30.35 15.97
CA ASN A 268 17.96 -31.81 15.89
C ASN A 268 17.05 -32.45 14.86
N ALA A 269 15.84 -31.90 14.69
CA ALA A 269 14.87 -32.42 13.74
C ALA A 269 15.19 -32.04 12.28
N LEU A 270 16.06 -31.03 12.08
CA LEU A 270 16.38 -30.45 10.77
C LEU A 270 17.90 -30.51 10.48
N PRO A 271 18.55 -31.67 10.52
CA PRO A 271 20.01 -31.77 10.47
C PRO A 271 20.65 -31.29 9.16
N ASN A 272 19.89 -31.29 8.05
CA ASN A 272 20.38 -30.93 6.72
C ASN A 272 19.77 -29.62 6.18
N ILE A 273 19.12 -28.83 7.04
CA ILE A 273 18.52 -27.56 6.62
C ILE A 273 19.63 -26.58 6.18
N GLN A 274 19.41 -25.91 5.05
CA GLN A 274 20.30 -24.91 4.46
C GLN A 274 19.68 -23.52 4.49
N PHE A 275 18.36 -23.43 4.30
CA PHE A 275 17.63 -22.17 4.25
C PHE A 275 16.44 -22.24 5.20
N LEU A 276 16.44 -21.35 6.20
CA LEU A 276 15.37 -21.27 7.21
C LEU A 276 14.84 -19.85 7.30
N TYR A 277 13.62 -19.65 6.79
CA TYR A 277 12.94 -18.36 6.74
C TYR A 277 11.62 -18.42 7.54
N LEU A 278 11.62 -17.81 8.73
CA LEU A 278 10.47 -17.70 9.62
C LEU A 278 10.07 -16.23 9.85
N ALA A 279 10.60 -15.30 9.06
CA ALA A 279 10.39 -13.87 9.21
C ALA A 279 8.92 -13.46 9.14
N ASN A 280 8.57 -12.32 9.75
CA ASN A 280 7.20 -11.77 9.73
C ASN A 280 6.14 -12.80 10.19
N ASN A 281 6.25 -13.21 11.44
CA ASN A 281 5.34 -14.12 12.11
C ASN A 281 5.13 -13.69 13.59
N MET A 282 4.56 -14.55 14.40
CA MET A 282 4.32 -14.31 15.83
C MET A 282 5.06 -15.31 16.71
N PHE A 283 6.17 -15.90 16.24
CA PHE A 283 6.98 -16.81 17.06
C PHE A 283 7.55 -16.07 18.28
N GLU A 284 7.53 -16.75 19.43
CA GLU A 284 7.91 -16.19 20.73
C GLU A 284 8.89 -17.09 21.50
N GLY A 285 9.36 -16.61 22.64
CA GLY A 285 10.31 -17.34 23.49
C GLY A 285 11.74 -17.32 22.93
N ASN A 286 12.61 -18.18 23.44
CA ASN A 286 14.01 -18.18 23.12
C ASN A 286 14.30 -18.89 21.80
N ILE A 287 15.36 -18.45 21.09
CA ILE A 287 15.93 -19.20 19.96
C ILE A 287 16.48 -20.53 20.50
N PRO A 288 16.04 -21.70 19.97
CA PRO A 288 16.45 -22.99 20.53
C PRO A 288 17.94 -23.26 20.35
N ALA A 289 18.64 -23.59 21.44
CA ALA A 289 20.06 -23.95 21.39
C ALA A 289 20.34 -25.17 20.51
N SER A 290 19.37 -26.07 20.33
CA SER A 290 19.48 -27.22 19.42
C SER A 290 19.76 -26.84 17.98
N LEU A 291 19.46 -25.60 17.58
CA LEU A 291 19.74 -25.09 16.23
C LEU A 291 21.23 -25.26 15.85
N ALA A 292 22.11 -25.27 16.83
CA ALA A 292 23.54 -25.62 16.67
C ALA A 292 23.81 -26.91 15.87
N ASN A 293 22.85 -27.82 15.87
CA ASN A 293 22.97 -29.11 15.20
C ASN A 293 22.63 -29.06 13.70
N ALA A 294 22.06 -27.95 13.27
CA ALA A 294 21.78 -27.65 11.87
C ALA A 294 22.97 -26.95 11.20
N SER A 295 24.17 -27.57 11.28
CA SER A 295 25.44 -26.94 10.89
C SER A 295 25.56 -26.60 9.39
N GLY A 296 24.66 -27.10 8.56
CA GLY A 296 24.55 -26.81 7.12
C GLY A 296 23.83 -25.53 6.77
N LEU A 297 23.35 -24.76 7.76
CA LEU A 297 22.64 -23.49 7.52
C LEU A 297 23.53 -22.50 6.75
N ILE A 298 22.96 -21.99 5.66
CA ILE A 298 23.51 -20.93 4.79
C ILE A 298 22.81 -19.62 5.09
N ASP A 299 21.47 -19.63 5.14
CA ASP A 299 20.67 -18.46 5.46
C ASP A 299 19.69 -18.74 6.59
N LEU A 300 19.71 -17.88 7.60
CA LEU A 300 18.80 -17.89 8.74
C LEU A 300 18.14 -16.54 8.89
N SER A 301 16.82 -16.48 8.69
CA SER A 301 16.01 -15.30 8.95
C SER A 301 14.89 -15.61 9.92
N LEU A 302 14.95 -14.97 11.10
CA LEU A 302 13.96 -15.00 12.16
C LEU A 302 13.35 -13.60 12.41
N SER A 303 13.58 -12.66 11.49
CA SER A 303 13.21 -11.25 11.67
C SER A 303 11.70 -11.04 11.85
N SER A 304 11.36 -9.90 12.45
CA SER A 304 9.96 -9.46 12.64
C SER A 304 9.10 -10.54 13.31
N ASN A 305 9.52 -10.94 14.51
CA ASN A 305 8.87 -11.91 15.38
C ASN A 305 8.83 -11.40 16.84
N LYS A 306 8.57 -12.28 17.81
CA LYS A 306 8.54 -11.97 19.24
C LYS A 306 9.57 -12.80 20.01
N PHE A 307 10.70 -13.17 19.39
CA PHE A 307 11.75 -13.90 20.08
C PHE A 307 12.34 -13.06 21.22
N THR A 308 12.56 -13.71 22.37
CA THR A 308 13.05 -13.10 23.60
C THR A 308 14.33 -13.76 24.11
N GLY A 309 14.90 -13.19 25.17
CA GLY A 309 16.09 -13.71 25.82
C GLY A 309 17.38 -13.51 25.02
N GLN A 310 18.45 -14.15 25.48
CA GLN A 310 19.76 -13.95 24.88
C GLN A 310 19.92 -14.69 23.55
N ILE A 311 20.66 -14.07 22.62
CA ILE A 311 21.09 -14.74 21.39
C ILE A 311 22.07 -15.86 21.78
N PRO A 312 21.76 -17.13 21.47
CA PRO A 312 22.59 -18.23 21.93
C PRO A 312 23.93 -18.25 21.18
N SER A 313 25.03 -18.64 21.89
CA SER A 313 26.39 -18.73 21.32
C SER A 313 26.61 -19.97 20.44
N ILE A 314 25.56 -20.42 19.74
CA ILE A 314 25.55 -21.64 18.90
C ILE A 314 26.32 -21.50 17.58
N PHE A 315 26.59 -20.27 17.17
CA PHE A 315 27.13 -19.96 15.82
C PHE A 315 28.54 -20.49 15.57
N VAL A 316 29.22 -20.96 16.59
CA VAL A 316 30.55 -21.60 16.45
C VAL A 316 30.57 -22.77 15.47
N ASN A 317 29.39 -23.41 15.23
CA ASN A 317 29.23 -24.58 14.37
C ASN A 317 28.87 -24.24 12.92
N PHE A 318 28.58 -22.98 12.61
CA PHE A 318 28.01 -22.56 11.31
C PHE A 318 29.06 -22.01 10.34
N SER A 319 29.96 -22.87 9.86
CA SER A 319 31.08 -22.44 8.97
C SER A 319 30.61 -21.92 7.61
N VAL A 320 29.41 -22.29 7.15
CA VAL A 320 28.86 -21.92 5.83
C VAL A 320 27.77 -20.84 5.90
N LEU A 321 27.42 -20.37 7.11
CA LEU A 321 26.41 -19.35 7.29
C LEU A 321 26.82 -18.05 6.57
N SER A 322 25.99 -17.61 5.64
CA SER A 322 26.16 -16.39 4.83
C SER A 322 25.31 -15.24 5.34
N THR A 323 24.06 -15.51 5.71
CA THR A 323 23.10 -14.51 6.18
C THR A 323 22.56 -14.89 7.56
N LEU A 324 22.64 -13.97 8.51
CA LEU A 324 21.96 -14.02 9.80
C LEU A 324 21.12 -12.77 9.98
N ASN A 325 19.79 -12.93 9.88
CA ASN A 325 18.86 -11.84 10.11
C ASN A 325 17.96 -12.15 11.32
N LEU A 326 18.13 -11.37 12.40
CA LEU A 326 17.39 -11.45 13.67
C LEU A 326 16.67 -10.13 14.00
N GLU A 327 16.56 -9.21 13.03
CA GLU A 327 15.99 -7.88 13.26
C GLU A 327 14.54 -7.93 13.71
N GLU A 328 14.08 -6.83 14.35
CA GLU A 328 12.70 -6.65 14.81
C GLU A 328 12.22 -7.81 15.70
N ASN A 329 12.91 -8.03 16.81
CA ASN A 329 12.56 -8.99 17.86
C ASN A 329 12.71 -8.34 19.25
N MET A 330 12.67 -9.12 20.30
CA MET A 330 12.89 -8.69 21.69
C MET A 330 14.13 -9.39 22.29
N LEU A 331 15.15 -9.63 21.46
CA LEU A 331 16.37 -10.31 21.88
C LEU A 331 17.24 -9.38 22.72
N GLU A 332 17.95 -9.96 23.69
CA GLU A 332 18.67 -9.23 24.74
C GLU A 332 20.16 -9.59 24.72
N ALA A 333 20.99 -8.60 25.00
CA ALA A 333 22.39 -8.73 25.39
C ALA A 333 22.72 -7.52 26.26
N SER A 334 23.11 -7.73 27.53
CA SER A 334 23.36 -6.63 28.48
C SER A 334 24.74 -6.70 29.14
N ASP A 335 25.35 -7.86 29.14
CA ASP A 335 26.64 -8.14 29.80
C ASP A 335 27.57 -8.98 28.91
N THR A 336 28.72 -9.34 29.42
CA THR A 336 29.73 -10.14 28.68
C THR A 336 29.18 -11.48 28.23
N THR A 337 28.32 -12.11 28.99
CA THR A 337 27.68 -13.40 28.63
C THR A 337 26.66 -13.25 27.52
N GLY A 338 25.87 -12.17 27.56
CA GLY A 338 24.89 -11.85 26.49
C GLY A 338 25.55 -11.57 25.13
N TRP A 339 26.81 -11.12 25.13
CA TRP A 339 27.58 -10.83 23.92
C TRP A 339 28.49 -11.99 23.43
N GLU A 340 28.53 -13.15 24.11
CA GLU A 340 29.29 -14.31 23.68
C GLU A 340 28.98 -14.81 22.26
N PHE A 341 27.75 -14.58 21.80
CA PHE A 341 27.36 -14.95 20.43
C PHE A 341 28.21 -14.23 19.36
N PHE A 342 28.68 -13.00 19.65
CA PHE A 342 29.57 -12.25 18.75
C PHE A 342 30.91 -12.97 18.55
N ASP A 343 31.46 -13.48 19.65
CA ASP A 343 32.69 -14.28 19.58
C ASP A 343 32.45 -15.58 18.79
N ALA A 344 31.32 -16.21 18.96
CA ALA A 344 30.92 -17.40 18.19
C ALA A 344 30.81 -17.12 16.70
N LEU A 345 30.25 -15.94 16.30
CA LEU A 345 30.12 -15.52 14.90
C LEU A 345 31.48 -15.33 14.19
N THR A 346 32.57 -15.13 14.92
CA THR A 346 33.91 -15.06 14.30
C THR A 346 34.31 -16.34 13.57
N ASN A 347 33.65 -17.46 13.88
CA ASN A 347 33.88 -18.75 13.21
C ASN A 347 33.04 -18.92 11.92
N CYS A 348 32.04 -18.07 11.70
CA CYS A 348 31.17 -18.10 10.51
C CYS A 348 31.89 -17.50 9.30
N ARG A 349 32.89 -18.19 8.75
CA ARG A 349 33.80 -17.64 7.71
C ARG A 349 33.08 -17.15 6.44
N SER A 350 31.89 -17.63 6.16
CA SER A 350 31.09 -17.28 4.99
C SER A 350 30.13 -16.10 5.26
N LEU A 351 30.08 -15.56 6.49
CA LEU A 351 29.12 -14.55 6.87
C LEU A 351 29.33 -13.25 6.08
N THR A 352 28.30 -12.86 5.32
CA THR A 352 28.25 -11.64 4.51
C THR A 352 27.25 -10.62 5.02
N VAL A 353 26.16 -11.09 5.65
CA VAL A 353 25.10 -10.24 6.18
C VAL A 353 24.81 -10.60 7.64
N LEU A 354 24.89 -9.59 8.51
CA LEU A 354 24.48 -9.67 9.91
C LEU A 354 23.53 -8.51 10.21
N SER A 355 22.25 -8.81 10.47
CA SER A 355 21.26 -7.83 10.90
C SER A 355 20.65 -8.18 12.26
N LEU A 356 20.77 -7.24 13.21
CA LEU A 356 20.31 -7.32 14.60
C LEU A 356 19.46 -6.10 14.98
N ALA A 357 18.99 -5.32 13.99
CA ALA A 357 18.25 -4.10 14.24
C ALA A 357 16.94 -4.35 14.99
N GLY A 358 16.43 -3.32 15.66
CA GLY A 358 15.11 -3.38 16.30
C GLY A 358 15.00 -4.45 17.39
N ASN A 359 15.99 -4.54 18.27
CA ASN A 359 16.03 -5.48 19.40
C ASN A 359 16.28 -4.76 20.74
N ASN A 360 16.43 -5.50 21.84
CA ASN A 360 16.74 -4.98 23.18
C ASN A 360 18.22 -5.14 23.54
N LEU A 361 19.14 -5.09 22.54
CA LEU A 361 20.56 -5.24 22.79
C LEU A 361 21.10 -4.00 23.54
N GLN A 362 21.79 -4.21 24.63
CA GLN A 362 22.26 -3.15 25.54
C GLN A 362 23.77 -3.25 25.78
N GLY A 363 24.33 -2.20 26.38
CA GLY A 363 25.74 -2.14 26.75
C GLY A 363 26.64 -1.75 25.60
N VAL A 364 27.92 -2.03 25.77
CA VAL A 364 28.98 -1.62 24.82
C VAL A 364 29.19 -2.68 23.76
N VAL A 365 29.26 -2.27 22.49
CA VAL A 365 29.63 -3.18 21.38
C VAL A 365 31.02 -3.78 21.69
N PRO A 366 31.15 -5.11 21.72
CA PRO A 366 32.42 -5.75 22.11
C PRO A 366 33.51 -5.54 21.05
N ASN A 367 34.78 -5.49 21.49
CA ASN A 367 35.92 -5.38 20.59
C ASN A 367 36.05 -6.52 19.59
N SER A 368 35.45 -7.68 19.89
CA SER A 368 35.37 -8.83 18.97
C SER A 368 34.61 -8.53 17.67
N VAL A 369 33.85 -7.42 17.56
CA VAL A 369 33.25 -6.98 16.31
C VAL A 369 34.24 -6.91 15.18
N GLY A 370 35.48 -6.47 15.46
CA GLY A 370 36.59 -6.44 14.47
C GLY A 370 37.18 -7.78 14.13
N ASN A 371 36.75 -8.88 14.73
CA ASN A 371 37.14 -10.24 14.42
C ASN A 371 36.07 -11.00 13.63
N LEU A 372 34.94 -10.38 13.36
CA LEU A 372 33.93 -10.92 12.42
C LEU A 372 34.61 -11.18 11.05
N PRO A 373 34.06 -12.09 10.24
CA PRO A 373 34.64 -12.42 8.94
C PRO A 373 34.93 -11.21 8.07
N THR A 374 36.09 -11.17 7.46
CA THR A 374 36.51 -10.02 6.64
C THR A 374 35.71 -9.85 5.34
N ASN A 375 34.97 -10.84 4.94
CA ASN A 375 34.01 -10.78 3.82
C ASN A 375 32.61 -10.27 4.22
N LEU A 376 32.41 -9.84 5.47
CA LEU A 376 31.15 -9.22 5.91
C LEU A 376 30.90 -7.93 5.13
N THR A 377 29.79 -7.87 4.41
CA THR A 377 29.39 -6.72 3.58
C THR A 377 28.34 -5.85 4.24
N THR A 378 27.53 -6.43 5.13
CA THR A 378 26.41 -5.74 5.77
C THR A 378 26.42 -6.01 7.27
N LEU A 379 26.48 -4.94 8.06
CA LEU A 379 26.34 -4.96 9.52
C LEU A 379 25.28 -3.93 9.93
N ILE A 380 24.14 -4.41 10.42
CA ILE A 380 23.02 -3.57 10.84
C ILE A 380 22.72 -3.87 12.31
N MET A 381 22.81 -2.86 13.17
CA MET A 381 22.51 -2.93 14.60
C MET A 381 21.69 -1.70 15.04
N SER A 382 20.94 -1.14 14.12
CA SER A 382 20.08 0.04 14.33
C SER A 382 18.98 -0.24 15.36
N ASP A 383 18.41 0.82 15.92
CA ASP A 383 17.21 0.74 16.80
C ASP A 383 17.35 -0.30 17.94
N ASN A 384 18.44 -0.13 18.70
CA ASN A 384 18.75 -0.91 19.90
C ASN A 384 19.05 0.03 21.10
N HIS A 385 19.56 -0.48 22.18
CA HIS A 385 19.98 0.30 23.36
C HIS A 385 21.51 0.27 23.57
N LEU A 386 22.26 0.15 22.45
CA LEU A 386 23.71 0.12 22.50
C LEU A 386 24.27 1.43 23.04
N SER A 387 25.31 1.35 23.83
CA SER A 387 25.91 2.49 24.53
C SER A 387 27.43 2.46 24.45
N GLY A 388 28.08 3.50 24.99
CA GLY A 388 29.54 3.63 24.93
C GLY A 388 30.07 3.96 23.54
N THR A 389 31.34 3.73 23.30
CA THR A 389 32.00 4.09 22.03
C THR A 389 32.01 2.93 21.04
N VAL A 390 31.96 3.23 19.74
CA VAL A 390 32.19 2.23 18.70
C VAL A 390 33.65 1.76 18.76
N PRO A 391 33.92 0.45 18.89
CA PRO A 391 35.30 -0.05 18.96
C PRO A 391 36.07 0.21 17.68
N ALA A 392 37.27 0.76 17.79
CA ALA A 392 38.13 1.02 16.63
C ALA A 392 38.48 -0.25 15.82
N SER A 393 38.28 -1.43 16.43
CA SER A 393 38.45 -2.72 15.75
C SER A 393 37.47 -2.93 14.57
N ILE A 394 36.34 -2.25 14.53
CA ILE A 394 35.39 -2.31 13.41
C ILE A 394 36.05 -1.94 12.08
N GLY A 395 37.06 -1.07 12.11
CA GLY A 395 37.82 -0.67 10.92
C GLY A 395 38.61 -1.84 10.25
N LYS A 396 38.64 -3.05 10.84
CA LYS A 396 39.17 -4.22 10.19
C LYS A 396 38.21 -4.87 9.17
N LEU A 397 36.92 -4.51 9.24
CA LEU A 397 35.88 -5.05 8.36
C LEU A 397 35.85 -4.29 7.03
N ASN A 398 36.96 -4.30 6.32
CA ASN A 398 37.17 -3.50 5.12
C ASN A 398 36.31 -3.89 3.91
N SER A 399 35.62 -5.02 3.96
CA SER A 399 34.64 -5.42 2.94
C SER A 399 33.24 -4.83 3.16
N LEU A 400 33.00 -4.11 4.28
CA LEU A 400 31.70 -3.55 4.56
C LEU A 400 31.26 -2.57 3.45
N ILE A 401 30.05 -2.80 2.98
CA ILE A 401 29.30 -1.97 2.02
C ILE A 401 28.22 -1.18 2.76
N HIS A 402 27.60 -1.80 3.77
CA HIS A 402 26.54 -1.19 4.57
C HIS A 402 26.85 -1.33 6.07
N LEU A 403 26.97 -0.19 6.76
CA LEU A 403 27.06 -0.08 8.21
C LEU A 403 25.94 0.82 8.73
N ALA A 404 25.06 0.26 9.57
CA ALA A 404 23.97 0.98 10.22
C ALA A 404 23.99 0.72 11.73
N LEU A 405 24.17 1.80 12.51
CA LEU A 405 24.19 1.81 13.99
C LEU A 405 23.23 2.89 14.53
N ASP A 406 22.35 3.40 13.68
CA ASP A 406 21.41 4.47 14.03
C ASP A 406 20.41 4.04 15.10
N GLY A 407 19.76 5.04 15.74
CA GLY A 407 18.72 4.76 16.74
C GLY A 407 19.25 4.06 18.00
N ASN A 408 20.42 4.45 18.49
CA ASN A 408 21.06 3.87 19.69
C ASN A 408 21.45 4.95 20.71
N ASN A 409 22.15 4.56 21.78
CA ASN A 409 22.72 5.47 22.79
C ASN A 409 24.26 5.57 22.69
N LEU A 410 24.80 5.34 21.49
CA LEU A 410 26.24 5.37 21.25
C LEU A 410 26.84 6.77 21.49
N THR A 411 28.03 6.83 22.05
CA THR A 411 28.71 8.05 22.45
C THR A 411 30.13 8.13 21.90
N GLY A 412 30.85 9.20 22.21
CA GLY A 412 32.24 9.40 21.81
C GLY A 412 32.39 10.05 20.46
N THR A 413 33.58 9.93 19.88
CA THR A 413 33.94 10.51 18.59
C THR A 413 34.00 9.45 17.50
N ILE A 414 33.80 9.87 16.25
CA ILE A 414 34.16 9.04 15.10
C ILE A 414 35.66 9.24 14.86
N ASP A 415 36.42 8.20 15.18
CA ASP A 415 37.86 8.23 15.01
C ASP A 415 38.27 7.80 13.58
N GLU A 416 39.57 7.74 13.32
CA GLU A 416 40.13 7.37 12.00
C GLU A 416 39.82 5.93 11.54
N TRP A 417 39.11 5.11 12.40
CA TRP A 417 38.70 3.77 11.98
C TRP A 417 37.74 3.82 10.78
N ILE A 418 37.01 4.93 10.63
CA ILE A 418 36.02 5.09 9.55
C ILE A 418 36.68 5.06 8.17
N GLY A 419 37.81 5.75 8.00
CA GLY A 419 38.57 5.80 6.73
C GLY A 419 39.14 4.45 6.29
N LYS A 420 39.15 3.45 7.17
CA LYS A 420 39.58 2.08 6.82
C LYS A 420 38.49 1.28 6.10
N LEU A 421 37.24 1.70 6.17
CA LEU A 421 36.06 1.04 5.56
C LEU A 421 35.85 1.52 4.11
N THR A 422 36.88 1.46 3.29
CA THR A 422 36.93 2.08 1.95
C THR A 422 35.91 1.57 0.95
N ASN A 423 35.30 0.40 1.20
CA ASN A 423 34.24 -0.15 0.34
C ASN A 423 32.84 0.29 0.72
N LEU A 424 32.71 1.12 1.77
CA LEU A 424 31.41 1.51 2.30
C LEU A 424 30.62 2.36 1.29
N GLN A 425 29.39 1.96 1.04
CA GLN A 425 28.43 2.67 0.19
C GLN A 425 27.31 3.31 1.02
N ARG A 426 26.98 2.74 2.17
CA ARG A 426 25.94 3.26 3.07
C ARG A 426 26.47 3.29 4.51
N LEU A 427 26.44 4.50 5.10
CA LEU A 427 26.79 4.73 6.51
C LEU A 427 25.65 5.48 7.19
N ASN A 428 25.04 4.84 8.19
CA ASN A 428 24.02 5.48 9.03
C ASN A 428 24.44 5.39 10.51
N LEU A 429 24.67 6.55 11.13
CA LEU A 429 24.98 6.72 12.56
C LEU A 429 23.98 7.67 13.22
N GLY A 430 22.87 7.99 12.54
CA GLY A 430 21.86 8.93 13.03
C GLY A 430 21.21 8.51 14.34
N GLY A 431 20.57 9.44 15.04
CA GLY A 431 19.82 9.10 16.25
C GLY A 431 20.68 8.49 17.38
N ASN A 432 21.84 9.10 17.65
CA ASN A 432 22.80 8.66 18.68
C ASN A 432 23.27 9.84 19.53
N ASN A 433 24.30 9.63 20.36
CA ASN A 433 24.94 10.67 21.18
C ASN A 433 26.40 10.92 20.76
N PHE A 434 26.74 10.67 19.49
CA PHE A 434 28.09 10.95 18.99
C PHE A 434 28.42 12.45 19.09
N ALA A 435 29.67 12.74 19.42
CA ALA A 435 30.16 14.11 19.62
C ALA A 435 31.48 14.33 18.87
N GLY A 436 32.03 15.56 18.98
CA GLY A 436 33.27 15.93 18.32
C GLY A 436 33.06 16.33 16.86
N ILE A 437 34.09 16.25 16.06
CA ILE A 437 34.10 16.66 14.66
C ILE A 437 33.97 15.45 13.72
N ILE A 438 33.50 15.70 12.50
CA ILE A 438 33.61 14.69 11.44
C ILE A 438 35.08 14.59 11.03
N PRO A 439 35.71 13.39 11.12
CA PRO A 439 37.14 13.27 10.80
C PRO A 439 37.37 13.43 9.29
N PRO A 440 38.51 14.04 8.88
CA PRO A 440 38.82 14.17 7.46
C PRO A 440 38.89 12.84 6.69
N SER A 441 39.22 11.76 7.37
CA SER A 441 39.29 10.40 6.80
C SER A 441 37.93 9.88 6.29
N ILE A 442 36.81 10.58 6.55
CA ILE A 442 35.52 10.27 5.91
C ILE A 442 35.61 10.37 4.38
N SER A 443 36.49 11.19 3.85
CA SER A 443 36.70 11.35 2.40
C SER A 443 37.37 10.15 1.73
N ASP A 444 37.89 9.20 2.51
CA ASP A 444 38.50 7.96 1.98
C ASP A 444 37.43 6.97 1.52
N LEU A 445 36.17 7.23 1.90
CA LEU A 445 34.99 6.42 1.54
C LEU A 445 34.48 6.79 0.14
N ILE A 446 35.32 6.69 -0.88
CA ILE A 446 35.04 7.17 -2.24
C ILE A 446 33.83 6.53 -2.93
N GLY A 447 33.35 5.39 -2.43
CA GLY A 447 32.14 4.69 -2.90
C GLY A 447 30.84 5.09 -2.20
N LEU A 448 30.89 6.01 -1.23
CA LEU A 448 29.76 6.32 -0.36
C LEU A 448 28.62 7.03 -1.14
N SER A 449 27.43 6.45 -1.11
CA SER A 449 26.23 6.97 -1.73
C SER A 449 25.21 7.48 -0.72
N PHE A 450 25.25 6.99 0.51
CA PHE A 450 24.36 7.39 1.60
C PHE A 450 25.16 7.68 2.86
N LEU A 451 25.01 8.88 3.41
CA LEU A 451 25.62 9.30 4.66
C LEU A 451 24.59 10.00 5.56
N SER A 452 24.34 9.44 6.74
CA SER A 452 23.53 10.07 7.76
C SER A 452 24.24 10.11 9.11
N PHE A 453 24.39 11.34 9.65
CA PHE A 453 24.79 11.63 11.01
C PHE A 453 23.73 12.46 11.75
N ALA A 454 22.50 12.48 11.23
CA ALA A 454 21.42 13.26 11.80
C ALA A 454 21.13 12.91 13.27
N ASN A 455 20.58 13.86 14.01
CA ASN A 455 20.16 13.64 15.41
C ASN A 455 21.31 13.12 16.30
N ASN A 456 22.39 13.93 16.41
CA ASN A 456 23.57 13.65 17.21
C ASN A 456 24.08 14.92 17.91
N ASN A 457 25.26 14.83 18.54
CA ASN A 457 25.92 15.94 19.22
C ASN A 457 27.20 16.43 18.50
N PHE A 458 27.32 16.19 17.19
CA PHE A 458 28.48 16.61 16.41
C PHE A 458 28.69 18.12 16.46
N THR A 459 29.98 18.54 16.46
CA THR A 459 30.38 19.95 16.58
C THR A 459 31.43 20.27 15.50
N GLY A 460 31.92 21.52 15.50
CA GLY A 460 32.91 21.96 14.51
C GLY A 460 32.31 22.31 13.16
N SER A 461 33.15 22.50 12.17
CA SER A 461 32.72 22.75 10.79
C SER A 461 32.47 21.48 10.01
N ILE A 462 31.58 21.54 9.04
CA ILE A 462 31.43 20.47 8.05
C ILE A 462 32.73 20.43 7.21
N PRO A 463 33.43 19.29 7.12
CA PRO A 463 34.68 19.26 6.39
C PRO A 463 34.48 19.39 4.88
N PRO A 464 35.25 20.30 4.21
CA PRO A 464 35.17 20.46 2.74
C PRO A 464 35.45 19.17 1.97
N SER A 465 36.22 18.26 2.56
CA SER A 465 36.57 16.96 1.97
C SER A 465 35.35 16.04 1.71
N LEU A 466 34.19 16.30 2.35
CA LEU A 466 32.95 15.62 2.00
C LEU A 466 32.53 15.86 0.53
N GLY A 467 32.92 17.00 -0.07
CA GLY A 467 32.70 17.28 -1.49
C GLY A 467 33.48 16.36 -2.45
N ASN A 468 34.40 15.52 -1.94
CA ASN A 468 35.09 14.50 -2.73
C ASN A 468 34.27 13.23 -2.93
N LEU A 469 33.21 13.02 -2.17
CA LEU A 469 32.33 11.84 -2.22
C LEU A 469 31.37 11.92 -3.41
N GLN A 470 31.90 11.88 -4.63
CA GLN A 470 31.13 12.12 -5.85
C GLN A 470 29.90 11.20 -6.05
N PRO A 471 29.90 9.91 -5.62
CA PRO A 471 28.71 9.05 -5.72
C PRO A 471 27.59 9.38 -4.73
N LEU A 472 27.79 10.37 -3.82
CA LEU A 472 26.85 10.66 -2.75
C LEU A 472 25.49 11.12 -3.30
N ILE A 473 24.45 10.38 -2.92
CA ILE A 473 23.05 10.61 -3.30
C ILE A 473 22.28 11.26 -2.14
N ASN A 474 22.55 10.82 -0.92
CA ASN A 474 21.87 11.32 0.27
C ASN A 474 22.89 11.76 1.32
N LEU A 475 22.79 13.01 1.78
CA LEU A 475 23.58 13.57 2.86
C LEU A 475 22.67 14.17 3.92
N SER A 476 22.62 13.55 5.10
CA SER A 476 21.88 14.09 6.24
C SER A 476 22.81 14.34 7.43
N LEU A 477 22.93 15.59 7.84
CA LEU A 477 23.69 16.08 9.00
C LEU A 477 22.78 16.86 9.95
N SER A 478 21.48 16.76 9.79
CA SER A 478 20.49 17.55 10.53
C SER A 478 20.52 17.28 12.03
N ASN A 479 19.97 18.25 12.76
CA ASN A 479 19.81 18.16 14.21
C ASN A 479 21.11 17.81 14.95
N ASN A 480 22.10 18.70 14.79
CA ASN A 480 23.44 18.61 15.37
C ASN A 480 23.92 20.00 15.88
N ASN A 481 25.19 20.12 16.25
CA ASN A 481 25.81 21.36 16.70
C ASN A 481 26.87 21.86 15.70
N PHE A 482 26.76 21.56 14.40
CA PHE A 482 27.69 22.03 13.39
C PHE A 482 27.70 23.56 13.28
N ARG A 483 28.89 24.11 13.06
CA ARG A 483 29.15 25.57 12.97
C ARG A 483 29.94 25.87 11.70
N GLY A 484 30.11 27.18 11.41
CA GLY A 484 30.84 27.64 10.24
C GLY A 484 30.00 27.63 8.98
N SER A 485 30.63 27.78 7.83
CA SER A 485 29.95 27.88 6.53
C SER A 485 29.68 26.50 5.91
N ILE A 486 28.67 26.46 5.04
CA ILE A 486 28.44 25.33 4.13
C ILE A 486 29.63 25.27 3.15
N PRO A 487 30.30 24.12 2.99
CA PRO A 487 31.43 23.98 2.07
C PRO A 487 31.04 24.26 0.61
N VAL A 488 31.83 25.06 -0.09
CA VAL A 488 31.65 25.33 -1.54
C VAL A 488 31.84 24.06 -2.38
N GLU A 489 32.60 23.09 -1.86
CA GLU A 489 32.91 21.79 -2.44
C GLU A 489 31.69 20.89 -2.58
N PHE A 490 30.58 21.19 -1.87
CA PHE A 490 29.32 20.47 -2.06
C PHE A 490 28.81 20.60 -3.51
N GLY A 491 29.16 21.66 -4.23
CA GLY A 491 28.92 21.77 -5.67
C GLY A 491 29.55 20.68 -6.53
N ASN A 492 30.51 19.89 -5.99
CA ASN A 492 31.09 18.74 -6.70
C ASN A 492 30.25 17.47 -6.61
N LEU A 493 29.27 17.40 -5.70
CA LEU A 493 28.41 16.25 -5.46
C LEU A 493 27.30 16.16 -6.52
N LYS A 494 27.68 15.82 -7.75
CA LYS A 494 26.79 15.86 -8.93
C LYS A 494 25.63 14.88 -8.85
N GLN A 495 25.75 13.81 -8.06
CA GLN A 495 24.73 12.77 -7.87
C GLN A 495 23.80 13.06 -6.68
N LEU A 496 24.02 14.16 -5.95
CA LEU A 496 23.27 14.47 -4.74
C LEU A 496 21.80 14.73 -5.07
N VAL A 497 20.92 13.99 -4.41
CA VAL A 497 19.45 14.06 -4.54
C VAL A 497 18.83 14.70 -3.30
N VAL A 498 19.33 14.33 -2.10
CA VAL A 498 18.84 14.87 -0.82
C VAL A 498 19.97 15.49 -0.05
N LEU A 499 19.82 16.76 0.33
CA LEU A 499 20.70 17.48 1.23
C LEU A 499 19.89 17.98 2.43
N ASP A 500 20.13 17.39 3.59
CA ASP A 500 19.55 17.81 4.85
C ASP A 500 20.64 18.20 5.86
N ILE A 501 20.78 19.50 6.10
CA ILE A 501 21.69 20.09 7.09
C ILE A 501 20.92 21.00 8.06
N SER A 502 19.61 20.79 8.18
CA SER A 502 18.70 21.56 9.04
C SER A 502 19.05 21.44 10.51
N SER A 503 18.50 22.32 11.33
CA SER A 503 18.62 22.29 12.81
C SER A 503 20.06 22.18 13.28
N ASN A 504 20.90 23.16 12.88
CA ASN A 504 22.31 23.28 13.23
C ASN A 504 22.67 24.73 13.63
N LYS A 505 23.94 25.05 13.72
CA LYS A 505 24.47 26.41 13.99
C LYS A 505 25.32 26.92 12.82
N LEU A 506 24.96 26.48 11.59
CA LEU A 506 25.67 26.88 10.36
C LEU A 506 25.44 28.35 10.07
N SER A 507 26.47 29.01 9.60
CA SER A 507 26.52 30.48 9.36
C SER A 507 27.08 30.77 7.97
N GLY A 508 27.13 32.08 7.63
CA GLY A 508 27.61 32.50 6.32
C GLY A 508 26.60 32.35 5.21
N VAL A 509 27.01 32.41 3.99
CA VAL A 509 26.12 32.38 2.81
C VAL A 509 25.93 31.00 2.28
N ILE A 510 24.82 30.77 1.63
CA ILE A 510 24.57 29.53 0.88
C ILE A 510 25.44 29.57 -0.39
N PRO A 511 26.29 28.55 -0.65
CA PRO A 511 27.21 28.61 -1.78
C PRO A 511 26.49 28.54 -3.14
N GLU A 512 26.86 29.44 -4.07
CA GLU A 512 26.38 29.41 -5.46
C GLU A 512 26.68 28.05 -6.17
N ASN A 513 27.76 27.38 -5.75
CA ASN A 513 28.18 26.09 -6.32
C ASN A 513 27.15 24.98 -6.16
N LEU A 514 26.25 25.07 -5.17
CA LEU A 514 25.17 24.10 -4.99
C LEU A 514 24.25 24.00 -6.21
N GLY A 515 24.07 25.08 -6.96
CA GLY A 515 23.33 25.05 -8.23
C GLY A 515 23.93 24.16 -9.32
N GLN A 516 25.11 23.55 -9.08
CA GLN A 516 25.70 22.58 -9.98
C GLN A 516 25.20 21.15 -9.73
N CYS A 517 24.54 20.89 -8.59
CA CYS A 517 23.99 19.57 -8.20
C CYS A 517 22.59 19.37 -8.80
N LYS A 518 22.52 19.19 -10.12
CA LYS A 518 21.28 19.19 -10.92
C LYS A 518 20.25 18.12 -10.54
N HIS A 519 20.66 17.09 -9.80
CA HIS A 519 19.80 16.00 -9.35
C HIS A 519 19.13 16.25 -7.99
N LEU A 520 19.44 17.37 -7.33
CA LEU A 520 18.80 17.72 -6.05
C LEU A 520 17.27 17.83 -6.21
N THR A 521 16.58 17.01 -5.45
CA THR A 521 15.11 17.04 -5.30
C THR A 521 14.70 17.69 -3.98
N THR A 522 15.53 17.57 -2.95
CA THR A 522 15.23 18.05 -1.60
C THR A 522 16.42 18.78 -1.00
N ILE A 523 16.18 20.00 -0.53
CA ILE A 523 17.14 20.83 0.21
C ILE A 523 16.46 21.27 1.51
N GLU A 524 16.99 20.80 2.65
CA GLU A 524 16.59 21.22 3.99
C GLU A 524 17.78 21.88 4.72
N MET A 525 17.66 23.19 4.97
CA MET A 525 18.68 24.01 5.64
C MET A 525 18.04 24.89 6.73
N ASP A 526 16.80 24.62 7.08
CA ASP A 526 16.07 25.37 8.08
C ASP A 526 16.72 25.29 9.47
N GLN A 527 16.29 26.21 10.35
CA GLN A 527 16.78 26.28 11.73
C GLN A 527 18.31 26.33 11.85
N ASN A 528 18.90 27.31 11.14
CA ASN A 528 20.33 27.64 11.17
C ASN A 528 20.51 29.17 11.36
N ILE A 529 21.72 29.65 11.25
CA ILE A 529 22.05 31.10 11.29
C ILE A 529 22.66 31.58 9.97
N LEU A 530 22.19 31.01 8.85
CA LEU A 530 22.63 31.35 7.50
C LEU A 530 22.25 32.79 7.14
N THR A 531 23.10 33.45 6.38
CA THR A 531 22.97 34.86 5.98
C THR A 531 23.09 35.06 4.47
N GLY A 532 22.86 36.28 3.98
CA GLY A 532 22.97 36.62 2.55
C GLY A 532 21.71 36.22 1.78
N ASN A 533 21.85 36.11 0.47
CA ASN A 533 20.74 35.90 -0.45
C ASN A 533 20.58 34.41 -0.80
N ILE A 534 19.42 34.05 -1.34
CA ILE A 534 19.24 32.75 -2.03
C ILE A 534 20.10 32.79 -3.30
N PRO A 535 20.93 31.75 -3.56
CA PRO A 535 21.73 31.70 -4.78
C PRO A 535 20.88 31.74 -6.06
N THR A 536 21.26 32.60 -6.99
CA THR A 536 20.57 32.68 -8.30
C THR A 536 20.78 31.43 -9.14
N THR A 537 21.85 30.69 -8.88
CA THR A 537 22.17 29.42 -9.53
C THR A 537 21.19 28.27 -9.15
N PHE A 538 20.34 28.49 -8.15
CA PHE A 538 19.29 27.49 -7.82
C PHE A 538 18.29 27.30 -8.98
N SER A 539 18.13 28.27 -9.88
CA SER A 539 17.41 28.09 -11.14
C SER A 539 17.87 26.89 -11.99
N ASN A 540 19.12 26.43 -11.79
CA ASN A 540 19.64 25.26 -12.50
C ASN A 540 19.18 23.91 -11.92
N LEU A 541 18.53 23.91 -10.76
CA LEU A 541 18.10 22.72 -10.03
C LEU A 541 16.73 22.25 -10.53
N ASN A 542 16.65 21.88 -11.79
CA ASN A 542 15.38 21.53 -12.47
C ASN A 542 14.62 20.37 -11.83
N SER A 543 15.27 19.55 -11.03
CA SER A 543 14.67 18.41 -10.31
C SER A 543 14.15 18.80 -8.92
N LEU A 544 14.36 20.03 -8.46
CA LEU A 544 14.07 20.43 -7.09
C LEU A 544 12.56 20.46 -6.85
N SER A 545 12.11 19.64 -5.89
CA SER A 545 10.70 19.54 -5.47
C SER A 545 10.44 20.15 -4.10
N MET A 546 11.45 20.21 -3.23
CA MET A 546 11.35 20.75 -1.87
C MET A 546 12.55 21.62 -1.54
N LEU A 547 12.27 22.86 -1.13
CA LEU A 547 13.26 23.81 -0.62
C LEU A 547 12.79 24.39 0.70
N ASN A 548 13.47 24.05 1.79
CA ASN A 548 13.21 24.60 3.12
C ASN A 548 14.44 25.38 3.62
N LEU A 549 14.30 26.71 3.69
CA LEU A 549 15.31 27.64 4.22
C LEU A 549 14.77 28.42 5.42
N SER A 550 13.67 27.98 6.02
CA SER A 550 13.00 28.70 7.10
C SER A 550 13.87 28.84 8.35
N HIS A 551 13.53 29.78 9.22
CA HIS A 551 14.24 30.00 10.49
C HIS A 551 15.74 30.17 10.33
N ASN A 552 16.12 31.19 9.51
CA ASN A 552 17.50 31.58 9.27
C ASN A 552 17.62 33.12 9.36
N ASN A 553 18.80 33.67 9.03
CA ASN A 553 19.05 35.11 8.94
C ASN A 553 19.29 35.54 7.48
N LEU A 554 18.67 34.84 6.51
CA LEU A 554 18.76 35.13 5.09
C LEU A 554 18.12 36.50 4.79
N SER A 555 18.63 37.21 3.80
CA SER A 555 18.23 38.58 3.50
C SER A 555 18.21 38.86 1.99
N GLY A 556 17.90 40.10 1.60
CA GLY A 556 17.81 40.49 0.20
C GLY A 556 16.46 40.18 -0.45
N PRO A 557 16.33 40.41 -1.75
CA PRO A 557 15.11 40.13 -2.49
C PRO A 557 14.94 38.64 -2.78
N LEU A 558 13.70 38.24 -2.98
CA LEU A 558 13.40 36.89 -3.50
C LEU A 558 13.81 36.86 -4.98
N PRO A 559 14.62 35.88 -5.42
CA PRO A 559 15.09 35.84 -6.80
C PRO A 559 13.97 35.34 -7.74
N ASP A 560 13.77 36.11 -8.83
CA ASP A 560 12.81 35.73 -9.89
C ASP A 560 13.12 34.35 -10.51
N SER A 561 14.39 33.96 -10.45
CA SER A 561 14.88 32.71 -11.00
C SER A 561 14.32 31.42 -10.31
N LEU A 562 13.69 31.54 -9.14
CA LEU A 562 12.96 30.42 -8.54
C LEU A 562 11.70 30.03 -9.32
N ASN A 563 11.21 30.92 -10.19
CA ASN A 563 10.09 30.63 -11.09
C ASN A 563 10.41 29.62 -12.18
N ASP A 564 11.71 29.41 -12.45
CA ASP A 564 12.16 28.44 -13.45
C ASP A 564 12.09 27.00 -12.94
N LEU A 565 11.78 26.79 -11.64
CA LEU A 565 11.71 25.48 -10.99
C LEU A 565 10.30 24.87 -11.11
N GLU A 566 10.01 24.27 -12.26
CA GLU A 566 8.68 23.71 -12.58
C GLU A 566 8.21 22.59 -11.62
N LEU A 567 9.13 21.84 -11.01
CA LEU A 567 8.82 20.70 -10.13
C LEU A 567 8.72 21.11 -8.66
N LEU A 568 8.93 22.37 -8.30
CA LEU A 568 8.95 22.81 -6.92
C LEU A 568 7.53 22.76 -6.32
N SER A 569 7.31 21.84 -5.42
CA SER A 569 6.02 21.55 -4.76
C SER A 569 5.95 22.04 -3.31
N LYS A 570 7.10 22.40 -2.70
CA LYS A 570 7.18 22.95 -1.36
C LYS A 570 8.34 23.95 -1.25
N LEU A 571 8.02 25.19 -0.90
CA LEU A 571 8.98 26.27 -0.69
C LEU A 571 8.72 26.93 0.66
N ASP A 572 9.60 26.72 1.63
CA ASP A 572 9.51 27.37 2.94
C ASP A 572 10.68 28.34 3.15
N LEU A 573 10.37 29.62 3.12
CA LEU A 573 11.29 30.74 3.35
C LEU A 573 10.92 31.55 4.61
N SER A 574 10.01 31.02 5.41
CA SER A 574 9.47 31.72 6.59
C SER A 574 10.54 32.00 7.65
N TYR A 575 10.30 33.02 8.48
CA TYR A 575 11.18 33.39 9.59
C TYR A 575 12.62 33.69 9.15
N ASN A 576 12.75 34.65 8.21
CA ASN A 576 14.02 35.19 7.68
C ASN A 576 13.98 36.73 7.63
N ASN A 577 14.96 37.35 7.03
CA ASN A 577 15.07 38.82 6.86
C ASN A 577 14.93 39.24 5.38
N PHE A 578 14.19 38.46 4.56
CA PHE A 578 13.96 38.82 3.16
C PHE A 578 13.24 40.16 3.04
N GLN A 579 13.53 40.89 1.99
CA GLN A 579 12.98 42.24 1.78
C GLN A 579 12.68 42.52 0.30
N GLY A 580 11.77 43.48 0.08
CA GLY A 580 11.40 43.88 -1.27
C GLY A 580 10.04 43.35 -1.71
N GLU A 581 9.70 43.59 -2.98
CA GLU A 581 8.44 43.13 -3.56
C GLU A 581 8.52 41.64 -3.90
N ILE A 582 7.47 40.88 -3.54
CA ILE A 582 7.34 39.48 -3.89
C ILE A 582 7.06 39.38 -5.39
N PRO A 583 7.80 38.53 -6.15
CA PRO A 583 7.57 38.34 -7.58
C PRO A 583 6.14 37.92 -7.88
N ARG A 584 5.54 38.48 -8.96
CA ARG A 584 4.18 38.18 -9.38
C ARG A 584 4.16 37.17 -10.54
N ASN A 585 3.04 36.49 -10.73
CA ASN A 585 2.83 35.50 -11.79
C ASN A 585 3.85 34.34 -11.70
N SER A 586 4.02 33.78 -10.53
CA SER A 586 5.10 32.88 -10.21
C SER A 586 4.65 31.80 -9.20
N ILE A 587 5.58 30.94 -8.80
CA ILE A 587 5.38 29.99 -7.70
C ILE A 587 4.87 30.69 -6.42
N PHE A 588 5.26 31.95 -6.20
CA PHE A 588 4.86 32.75 -5.03
C PHE A 588 3.36 33.10 -5.02
N ASP A 589 2.64 32.93 -6.12
CA ASP A 589 1.18 33.12 -6.16
C ASP A 589 0.44 31.88 -5.60
N ASN A 590 1.13 30.76 -5.42
CA ASN A 590 0.55 29.53 -4.89
C ASN A 590 0.82 29.38 -3.37
N VAL A 591 -0.11 29.89 -2.58
CA VAL A 591 -0.01 29.86 -1.09
C VAL A 591 -0.01 28.47 -0.47
N THR A 592 -0.36 27.41 -1.23
CA THR A 592 -0.31 26.02 -0.76
C THR A 592 1.11 25.44 -0.85
N VAL A 593 1.93 26.01 -1.70
CA VAL A 593 3.31 25.60 -1.98
C VAL A 593 4.31 26.46 -1.19
N VAL A 594 4.00 27.75 -0.98
CA VAL A 594 4.95 28.74 -0.47
C VAL A 594 4.60 29.24 0.91
N SER A 595 5.58 29.22 1.83
CA SER A 595 5.52 29.84 3.15
C SER A 595 6.51 30.99 3.24
N LEU A 596 6.04 32.24 3.48
CA LEU A 596 6.84 33.46 3.59
C LEU A 596 6.68 34.19 4.94
N ASN A 597 5.91 33.64 5.86
CA ASN A 597 5.61 34.26 7.14
C ASN A 597 6.88 34.62 7.93
N GLY A 598 6.83 35.67 8.75
CA GLY A 598 7.96 36.04 9.57
C GLY A 598 9.09 36.76 8.82
N ASN A 599 8.83 37.33 7.61
CA ASN A 599 9.75 38.21 6.87
C ASN A 599 9.21 39.63 6.84
N PRO A 600 9.59 40.45 7.81
CA PRO A 600 8.99 41.78 7.97
C PRO A 600 9.33 42.79 6.84
N GLY A 601 10.35 42.48 6.04
CA GLY A 601 10.79 43.33 4.92
C GLY A 601 10.10 43.02 3.58
N LEU A 602 9.32 41.95 3.48
CA LEU A 602 8.59 41.59 2.26
C LEU A 602 7.30 42.39 2.12
N CYS A 603 6.94 42.69 0.88
CA CYS A 603 5.70 43.42 0.54
C CYS A 603 5.15 42.94 -0.82
N GLY A 604 3.86 43.21 -1.10
CA GLY A 604 3.20 42.86 -2.35
C GLY A 604 2.88 41.35 -2.44
N GLY A 605 2.94 40.77 -3.63
CA GLY A 605 2.56 39.40 -3.92
C GLY A 605 1.05 39.17 -4.07
N ALA A 606 0.63 37.92 -4.09
CA ALA A 606 -0.79 37.50 -4.15
C ALA A 606 -1.55 37.93 -2.89
N MET A 607 -2.82 38.25 -3.00
CA MET A 607 -3.65 38.68 -1.85
C MET A 607 -3.68 37.66 -0.73
N ASP A 608 -3.64 36.38 -1.07
CA ASP A 608 -3.71 35.26 -0.14
C ASP A 608 -2.45 35.11 0.74
N LEU A 609 -1.30 35.70 0.33
CA LEU A 609 -0.08 35.73 1.14
C LEU A 609 -0.15 36.75 2.31
N ARG A 610 -1.18 37.59 2.34
CA ARG A 610 -1.44 38.58 3.40
C ARG A 610 -0.23 39.49 3.76
N MET A 611 0.61 39.78 2.78
CA MET A 611 1.78 40.65 2.96
C MET A 611 1.40 42.13 2.87
N PRO A 612 2.12 43.01 3.56
CA PRO A 612 1.85 44.44 3.48
C PRO A 612 2.05 44.96 2.07
N SER A 613 1.27 45.98 1.67
CA SER A 613 1.50 46.68 0.39
C SER A 613 2.85 47.36 0.35
N CYS A 614 3.55 47.27 -0.78
CA CYS A 614 4.84 47.93 -0.94
C CYS A 614 4.72 49.46 -0.83
N ARG A 615 5.58 50.07 0.00
CA ARG A 615 5.66 51.56 0.09
C ARG A 615 6.26 52.10 -1.21
N VAL A 616 5.49 52.82 -1.97
CA VAL A 616 6.01 53.55 -3.13
C VAL A 616 6.89 54.70 -2.62
N ASP A 617 8.18 54.63 -2.89
CA ASP A 617 9.12 55.67 -2.51
C ASP A 617 8.80 56.97 -3.30
N SER A 618 8.06 57.86 -2.68
CA SER A 618 7.53 59.08 -3.29
C SER A 618 8.59 60.17 -3.49
N ARG A 619 9.82 59.84 -3.91
CA ARG A 619 10.82 60.87 -4.27
C ARG A 619 10.56 61.59 -5.60
N ARG A 620 9.64 61.10 -6.46
CA ARG A 620 9.22 61.81 -7.69
C ARG A 620 7.98 62.68 -7.55
N ALA A 621 7.25 62.63 -6.41
CA ALA A 621 5.97 63.32 -6.23
C ALA A 621 6.10 64.76 -5.65
N ARG A 622 7.30 65.31 -5.41
CA ARG A 622 7.39 66.66 -4.81
C ARG A 622 7.10 67.83 -5.76
N HIS A 623 7.08 67.60 -7.07
CA HIS A 623 6.74 68.65 -8.03
C HIS A 623 5.27 68.67 -8.47
N VAL A 624 4.52 67.56 -8.26
CA VAL A 624 3.10 67.50 -8.61
C VAL A 624 2.21 68.03 -7.48
N ASN A 625 2.66 68.00 -6.22
CA ASN A 625 1.85 68.35 -5.05
C ASN A 625 1.54 69.87 -4.91
N TYR A 626 2.20 70.82 -5.65
CA TYR A 626 1.86 72.22 -5.62
C TYR A 626 0.68 72.52 -6.54
N LEU A 627 0.54 71.89 -7.69
CA LEU A 627 -0.60 72.10 -8.58
C LEU A 627 -1.89 71.43 -8.02
N VAL A 628 -1.76 70.26 -7.34
CA VAL A 628 -2.90 69.56 -6.74
C VAL A 628 -3.47 70.33 -5.53
N LYS A 629 -2.65 71.03 -4.74
CA LYS A 629 -3.12 71.83 -3.60
C LYS A 629 -3.90 73.03 -3.98
N ILE A 630 -3.85 73.48 -5.25
CA ILE A 630 -4.61 74.65 -5.78
C ILE A 630 -5.89 74.15 -6.48
N LEU A 631 -5.88 72.96 -7.11
CA LEU A 631 -7.03 72.45 -7.86
C LEU A 631 -8.04 71.70 -6.97
N ILE A 632 -7.61 71.08 -5.89
CA ILE A 632 -8.50 70.31 -4.99
C ILE A 632 -9.56 71.23 -4.31
N PRO A 633 -9.25 72.40 -3.74
CA PRO A 633 -10.30 73.29 -3.18
C PRO A 633 -11.31 73.76 -4.19
N ILE A 634 -10.91 74.01 -5.46
CA ILE A 634 -11.84 74.49 -6.53
C ILE A 634 -12.76 73.31 -6.98
N PHE A 635 -12.21 72.11 -7.16
CA PHE A 635 -13.06 70.96 -7.50
C PHE A 635 -13.87 70.44 -6.30
N GLY A 636 -13.36 70.54 -5.05
CA GLY A 636 -14.09 70.22 -3.82
C GLY A 636 -15.35 71.07 -3.62
N PHE A 637 -15.26 72.42 -3.96
CA PHE A 637 -16.43 73.30 -3.86
C PHE A 637 -17.47 72.99 -4.95
N MET A 638 -17.03 72.68 -6.17
CA MET A 638 -17.93 72.21 -7.24
C MET A 638 -18.56 70.84 -6.96
N SER A 639 -17.82 69.91 -6.38
CA SER A 639 -18.39 68.61 -6.02
C SER A 639 -19.34 68.64 -4.83
N LEU A 640 -19.15 69.59 -3.88
CA LEU A 640 -20.07 69.79 -2.78
C LEU A 640 -21.40 70.36 -3.28
N LEU A 641 -21.39 71.29 -4.28
CA LEU A 641 -22.61 71.76 -4.92
C LEU A 641 -23.33 70.69 -5.72
N LEU A 642 -22.63 69.77 -6.37
CA LEU A 642 -23.18 68.61 -7.05
C LEU A 642 -23.68 67.56 -6.07
N LEU A 643 -23.02 67.34 -4.94
CA LEU A 643 -23.47 66.43 -3.89
C LEU A 643 -24.78 66.87 -3.25
N VAL A 644 -24.91 68.21 -2.96
CA VAL A 644 -26.15 68.77 -2.44
C VAL A 644 -27.28 68.69 -3.47
N TYR A 645 -26.98 68.84 -4.77
CA TYR A 645 -27.94 68.66 -5.83
C TYR A 645 -28.40 67.16 -5.94
N PHE A 646 -27.44 66.20 -5.83
CA PHE A 646 -27.78 64.74 -5.82
C PHE A 646 -28.53 64.30 -4.57
N LEU A 647 -28.19 64.81 -3.35
CA LEU A 647 -28.90 64.45 -2.11
C LEU A 647 -30.33 64.93 -2.07
N VAL A 648 -30.68 65.97 -2.90
CA VAL A 648 -32.07 66.43 -3.07
C VAL A 648 -32.85 65.54 -4.04
N LEU A 649 -32.17 64.83 -4.96
CA LEU A 649 -32.83 63.91 -5.90
C LEU A 649 -32.98 62.49 -5.38
N GLU A 650 -32.20 62.04 -4.37
CA GLU A 650 -32.22 60.64 -3.87
C GLU A 650 -33.27 60.33 -2.79
N LYS A 651 -34.23 61.25 -2.53
CA LYS A 651 -35.34 61.04 -1.61
C LYS A 651 -36.58 60.39 -2.22
N LYS A 652 -36.40 59.66 -3.36
CA LYS A 652 -37.47 58.86 -3.94
C LYS A 652 -36.87 57.70 -4.76
N THR A 653 -36.57 56.60 -4.07
CA THR A 653 -36.96 55.24 -4.49
C THR A 653 -36.27 54.23 -3.57
N SER A 654 -37.05 53.83 -2.60
CA SER A 654 -36.83 52.52 -1.93
C SER A 654 -37.57 51.48 -2.72
N ARG A 655 -36.89 50.42 -3.14
CA ARG A 655 -37.38 49.02 -3.15
C ARG A 655 -36.45 48.06 -3.86
N ARG A 656 -36.00 47.09 -3.09
CA ARG A 656 -35.80 45.69 -3.40
C ARG A 656 -35.16 45.29 -4.71
N ALA A 657 -34.05 44.60 -4.58
CA ALA A 657 -33.81 43.35 -5.30
C ALA A 657 -32.81 42.49 -4.55
N ASP A 658 -33.21 41.39 -4.40
CA ASP A 658 -32.80 40.06 -4.00
C ASP A 658 -31.39 39.63 -4.46
N LEU A 659 -30.77 38.94 -3.54
CA LEU A 659 -30.15 37.62 -3.62
C LEU A 659 -29.41 37.18 -4.89
N SER A 660 -28.24 36.77 -4.60
CA SER A 660 -27.42 35.66 -5.10
C SER A 660 -26.10 36.07 -5.70
N GLN A 661 -25.09 35.95 -4.88
CA GLN A 661 -23.82 35.28 -5.25
C GLN A 661 -22.97 35.14 -3.98
N LEU A 662 -22.95 33.90 -3.46
CA LEU A 662 -22.03 33.46 -2.45
C LEU A 662 -20.65 33.39 -3.11
N SER A 663 -19.82 34.37 -2.80
CA SER A 663 -18.38 34.29 -2.98
C SER A 663 -17.78 33.73 -1.70
N PHE A 664 -17.34 32.48 -1.74
CA PHE A 664 -16.53 31.90 -0.69
C PHE A 664 -15.08 32.34 -0.88
N GLY A 665 -14.63 33.26 -0.03
CA GLY A 665 -13.24 33.70 0.06
C GLY A 665 -13.17 34.94 0.90
N GLU A 666 -12.98 34.77 2.19
CA GLU A 666 -12.40 35.64 3.20
C GLU A 666 -13.00 35.37 4.57
N HIS A 667 -12.14 34.93 5.49
CA HIS A 667 -12.22 34.91 6.96
C HIS A 667 -12.16 33.51 7.59
N PHE A 668 -10.98 32.92 7.63
CA PHE A 668 -10.61 32.07 8.75
C PHE A 668 -10.32 32.97 9.96
N GLU A 669 -11.29 33.23 10.80
CA GLU A 669 -11.09 33.92 12.06
C GLU A 669 -10.15 33.12 12.96
N LYS A 670 -9.13 33.77 13.52
CA LYS A 670 -8.23 33.16 14.50
C LYS A 670 -9.00 32.96 15.81
N VAL A 671 -9.33 31.72 16.12
CA VAL A 671 -10.00 31.34 17.36
C VAL A 671 -8.94 30.91 18.38
N SER A 672 -8.93 31.56 19.57
CA SER A 672 -8.00 31.23 20.64
C SER A 672 -8.53 30.08 21.53
N TYR A 673 -7.65 29.51 22.38
CA TYR A 673 -8.07 28.55 23.40
C TYR A 673 -9.23 29.10 24.29
N ASN A 674 -9.10 30.37 24.71
CA ASN A 674 -10.11 31.00 25.56
C ASN A 674 -11.45 31.16 24.88
N ASP A 675 -11.49 31.42 23.58
CA ASP A 675 -12.72 31.50 22.80
C ASP A 675 -13.42 30.15 22.73
N LEU A 676 -12.64 29.08 22.55
CA LEU A 676 -13.18 27.72 22.54
C LEU A 676 -13.62 27.25 23.92
N ALA A 677 -12.84 27.53 24.98
CA ALA A 677 -13.20 27.22 26.33
C ALA A 677 -14.50 27.94 26.73
N GLN A 678 -14.63 29.22 26.37
CA GLN A 678 -15.85 29.98 26.63
C GLN A 678 -17.04 29.47 25.82
N ALA A 679 -16.85 29.14 24.52
CA ALA A 679 -17.89 28.60 23.66
C ALA A 679 -18.45 27.27 24.16
N THR A 680 -17.59 26.43 24.73
CA THR A 680 -17.92 25.08 25.21
C THR A 680 -18.14 25.00 26.73
N ARG A 681 -18.15 26.13 27.43
CA ARG A 681 -18.22 26.23 28.91
C ARG A 681 -17.12 25.42 29.60
N ASP A 682 -15.86 25.73 29.27
CA ASP A 682 -14.66 25.04 29.74
C ASP A 682 -14.68 23.53 29.45
N PHE A 683 -15.11 23.17 28.21
CA PHE A 683 -15.23 21.79 27.78
C PHE A 683 -16.04 20.92 28.73
N SER A 684 -17.16 21.47 29.21
CA SER A 684 -18.04 20.81 30.18
C SER A 684 -18.63 19.52 29.62
N GLU A 685 -18.74 18.50 30.46
CA GLU A 685 -19.43 17.24 30.14
C GLU A 685 -20.89 17.45 29.69
N SER A 686 -21.56 18.53 30.11
CA SER A 686 -22.90 18.86 29.65
C SER A 686 -22.97 19.25 28.17
N ASN A 687 -21.85 19.63 27.57
CA ASN A 687 -21.70 20.03 26.18
C ASN A 687 -20.99 18.95 25.35
N LEU A 688 -20.63 17.82 25.95
CA LEU A 688 -20.01 16.70 25.26
C LEU A 688 -21.05 16.02 24.37
N ILE A 689 -20.76 15.97 23.05
CA ILE A 689 -21.62 15.33 22.05
C ILE A 689 -21.04 14.01 21.54
N GLY A 690 -19.74 13.75 21.77
CA GLY A 690 -19.13 12.48 21.38
C GLY A 690 -17.70 12.31 21.88
N ARG A 691 -17.29 11.06 22.05
CA ARG A 691 -15.89 10.68 22.34
C ARG A 691 -15.38 9.78 21.23
N GLY A 692 -14.29 10.17 20.60
CA GLY A 692 -13.62 9.41 19.54
C GLY A 692 -12.29 8.83 20.02
N SER A 693 -11.65 8.05 19.14
CA SER A 693 -10.36 7.38 19.42
C SER A 693 -9.23 8.33 19.79
N TYR A 694 -9.26 9.59 19.33
CA TYR A 694 -8.18 10.56 19.53
C TYR A 694 -8.61 11.83 20.27
N GLY A 695 -9.85 11.91 20.76
CA GLY A 695 -10.32 13.11 21.43
C GLY A 695 -11.81 13.15 21.70
N SER A 696 -12.28 14.30 22.17
CA SER A 696 -13.69 14.54 22.54
C SER A 696 -14.27 15.68 21.71
N VAL A 697 -15.55 15.59 21.35
CA VAL A 697 -16.27 16.61 20.58
C VAL A 697 -17.29 17.27 21.47
N TYR A 698 -17.24 18.60 21.53
CA TYR A 698 -18.12 19.42 22.36
C TYR A 698 -18.99 20.35 21.49
N SER A 699 -20.25 20.51 21.84
CA SER A 699 -21.08 21.57 21.28
C SER A 699 -20.71 22.92 21.91
N GLY A 700 -20.72 23.97 21.12
CA GLY A 700 -20.38 25.30 21.55
C GLY A 700 -21.07 26.39 20.74
N LYS A 701 -20.96 27.63 21.24
CA LYS A 701 -21.51 28.80 20.56
C LYS A 701 -20.47 29.89 20.53
N LEU A 702 -19.91 30.19 19.35
CA LEU A 702 -18.93 31.26 19.17
C LEU A 702 -19.60 32.62 19.28
N LYS A 703 -18.98 33.53 20.07
CA LYS A 703 -19.59 34.83 20.45
C LYS A 703 -19.81 35.77 19.28
N GLU A 704 -18.89 35.81 18.32
CA GLU A 704 -18.89 36.83 17.27
C GLU A 704 -20.02 36.65 16.25
N ASN A 705 -20.37 35.40 15.87
CA ASN A 705 -21.38 35.14 14.83
C ASN A 705 -22.65 34.44 15.33
N LYS A 706 -22.77 34.14 16.64
CA LYS A 706 -23.87 33.31 17.21
C LYS A 706 -23.98 31.91 16.54
N MET A 707 -22.93 31.46 15.84
CA MET A 707 -22.92 30.19 15.12
C MET A 707 -22.77 29.03 16.10
N GLU A 708 -23.58 28.04 15.96
CA GLU A 708 -23.45 26.80 16.70
C GLU A 708 -22.37 25.93 16.08
N VAL A 709 -21.40 25.50 16.88
CA VAL A 709 -20.20 24.78 16.42
C VAL A 709 -20.00 23.50 17.18
N ALA A 710 -19.36 22.54 16.51
CA ALA A 710 -18.82 21.34 17.13
C ALA A 710 -17.29 21.51 17.24
N VAL A 711 -16.75 21.40 18.43
CA VAL A 711 -15.32 21.56 18.74
C VAL A 711 -14.72 20.19 19.07
N LYS A 712 -13.92 19.65 18.17
CA LYS A 712 -13.18 18.38 18.36
C LYS A 712 -11.83 18.69 19.00
N VAL A 713 -11.67 18.34 20.26
CA VAL A 713 -10.45 18.52 21.05
C VAL A 713 -9.65 17.22 21.05
N PHE A 714 -8.38 17.29 20.63
CA PHE A 714 -7.51 16.12 20.53
C PHE A 714 -6.79 15.85 21.86
N ASN A 715 -6.82 14.60 22.32
CA ASN A 715 -6.04 14.16 23.47
C ASN A 715 -4.63 13.78 23.04
N LEU A 716 -3.68 14.71 23.20
CA LEU A 716 -2.30 14.55 22.76
C LEU A 716 -1.47 13.54 23.57
N GLU A 717 -1.97 13.06 24.70
CA GLU A 717 -1.36 11.95 25.45
C GLU A 717 -1.55 10.61 24.73
N MET A 718 -2.53 10.51 23.84
CA MET A 718 -2.79 9.30 23.08
C MET A 718 -1.85 9.21 21.87
N ARG A 719 -1.16 8.07 21.75
CA ARG A 719 -0.24 7.81 20.63
C ARG A 719 -0.97 7.90 19.30
N GLY A 720 -0.57 8.87 18.48
CA GLY A 720 -1.16 9.10 17.15
C GLY A 720 -2.17 10.25 17.05
N ALA A 721 -2.61 10.86 18.16
CA ALA A 721 -3.57 11.97 18.15
C ALA A 721 -3.06 13.19 17.36
N GLU A 722 -1.80 13.55 17.49
CA GLU A 722 -1.20 14.63 16.73
C GLU A 722 -1.18 14.36 15.22
N ARG A 723 -0.84 13.14 14.83
CA ARG A 723 -0.88 12.71 13.41
C ARG A 723 -2.31 12.74 12.86
N SER A 724 -3.29 12.33 13.68
CA SER A 724 -4.71 12.40 13.31
C SER A 724 -5.17 13.84 13.10
N PHE A 725 -4.78 14.76 13.99
CA PHE A 725 -5.07 16.19 13.82
C PHE A 725 -4.49 16.74 12.52
N LEU A 726 -3.22 16.46 12.24
CA LEU A 726 -2.55 16.92 11.00
C LEU A 726 -3.18 16.33 9.75
N ALA A 727 -3.49 15.02 9.75
CA ALA A 727 -4.14 14.35 8.62
C ALA A 727 -5.51 14.95 8.31
N GLU A 728 -6.29 15.28 9.34
CA GLU A 728 -7.62 15.88 9.20
C GLU A 728 -7.52 17.33 8.71
N CYS A 729 -6.54 18.10 9.19
CA CYS A 729 -6.25 19.44 8.68
C CYS A 729 -5.82 19.41 7.21
N GLU A 730 -4.95 18.47 6.84
CA GLU A 730 -4.41 18.37 5.48
C GLU A 730 -5.47 17.90 4.49
N ALA A 731 -6.24 16.88 4.85
CA ALA A 731 -7.31 16.36 4.02
C ALA A 731 -8.38 17.43 3.73
N LEU A 732 -8.83 18.16 4.75
CA LEU A 732 -9.95 19.10 4.62
C LEU A 732 -9.54 20.51 4.17
N ARG A 733 -8.25 20.83 4.12
CA ARG A 733 -7.75 22.13 3.67
C ARG A 733 -7.98 22.38 2.17
N SER A 734 -7.89 21.34 1.36
CA SER A 734 -7.96 21.41 -0.11
C SER A 734 -9.26 20.83 -0.68
N ILE A 735 -10.12 20.25 0.16
CA ILE A 735 -11.29 19.48 -0.27
C ILE A 735 -12.56 20.29 0.03
N GLN A 736 -13.33 20.66 -1.00
CA GLN A 736 -14.64 21.35 -0.87
C GLN A 736 -15.69 20.61 -1.69
N HIS A 737 -16.65 20.02 -0.99
CA HIS A 737 -17.80 19.38 -1.63
C HIS A 737 -19.03 19.52 -0.74
N ARG A 738 -20.23 19.67 -1.32
CA ARG A 738 -21.50 19.87 -0.60
C ARG A 738 -21.85 18.77 0.40
N ASN A 739 -21.33 17.56 0.22
CA ASN A 739 -21.57 16.40 1.09
C ASN A 739 -20.35 16.03 1.93
N LEU A 740 -19.40 16.94 2.11
CA LEU A 740 -18.28 16.81 3.04
C LEU A 740 -18.39 17.86 4.15
N LEU A 741 -18.10 17.45 5.38
CA LEU A 741 -18.18 18.33 6.54
C LEU A 741 -17.09 19.40 6.46
N PRO A 742 -17.42 20.70 6.33
CA PRO A 742 -16.44 21.77 6.21
C PRO A 742 -15.81 22.09 7.58
N ILE A 743 -14.48 22.29 7.59
CA ILE A 743 -13.79 22.88 8.74
C ILE A 743 -14.01 24.39 8.72
N ILE A 744 -14.47 24.95 9.85
CA ILE A 744 -14.56 26.39 10.05
C ILE A 744 -13.18 26.94 10.38
N THR A 745 -12.46 26.34 11.34
CA THR A 745 -11.11 26.74 11.72
C THR A 745 -10.38 25.63 12.50
N ALA A 746 -9.06 25.73 12.57
CA ALA A 746 -8.20 24.87 13.37
C ALA A 746 -7.47 25.71 14.43
N CYS A 747 -7.45 25.23 15.68
CA CYS A 747 -6.76 25.85 16.79
C CYS A 747 -5.57 24.98 17.22
N SER A 748 -4.36 25.53 17.15
CA SER A 748 -3.15 24.89 17.70
C SER A 748 -2.43 25.94 18.56
N THR A 749 -2.46 25.77 19.88
CA THR A 749 -1.98 26.74 20.85
C THR A 749 -1.59 26.03 22.14
N VAL A 750 -1.41 26.77 23.24
CA VAL A 750 -1.26 26.23 24.58
C VAL A 750 -2.48 26.56 25.43
N ASP A 751 -2.84 25.68 26.35
CA ASP A 751 -3.91 25.89 27.31
C ASP A 751 -3.46 26.84 28.45
N ASN A 752 -4.35 27.13 29.40
CA ASN A 752 -4.05 28.00 30.53
C ASN A 752 -3.01 27.41 31.50
N ALA A 753 -2.70 26.14 31.40
CA ALA A 753 -1.69 25.44 32.21
C ALA A 753 -0.33 25.32 31.47
N GLY A 754 -0.25 25.78 30.23
CA GLY A 754 0.96 25.71 29.40
C GLY A 754 1.12 24.42 28.58
N ASN A 755 0.11 23.54 28.55
CA ASN A 755 0.14 22.31 27.74
C ASN A 755 -0.27 22.62 26.30
N VAL A 756 0.27 21.85 25.34
CA VAL A 756 -0.13 21.98 23.94
C VAL A 756 -1.60 21.59 23.76
N PHE A 757 -2.37 22.47 23.12
CA PHE A 757 -3.79 22.30 22.87
C PHE A 757 -4.04 22.31 21.37
N LYS A 758 -4.75 21.29 20.85
CA LYS A 758 -5.15 21.18 19.44
C LYS A 758 -6.63 20.87 19.34
N ALA A 759 -7.34 21.65 18.53
CA ALA A 759 -8.76 21.46 18.29
C ALA A 759 -9.15 21.82 16.86
N LEU A 760 -10.17 21.16 16.33
CA LEU A 760 -10.83 21.49 15.06
C LEU A 760 -12.25 21.97 15.35
N VAL A 761 -12.68 22.98 14.62
CA VAL A 761 -14.01 23.58 14.75
C VAL A 761 -14.79 23.34 13.48
N TYR A 762 -15.96 22.73 13.62
CA TYR A 762 -16.90 22.41 12.56
C TYR A 762 -18.24 23.08 12.79
N GLU A 763 -19.06 23.18 11.77
CA GLU A 763 -20.48 23.49 11.92
C GLU A 763 -21.19 22.35 12.66
N LEU A 764 -22.04 22.72 13.64
CA LEU A 764 -22.81 21.73 14.40
C LEU A 764 -23.97 21.20 13.54
N MET A 765 -23.99 19.90 13.28
CA MET A 765 -25.06 19.26 12.54
C MET A 765 -26.22 18.92 13.48
N PRO A 766 -27.40 19.53 13.26
CA PRO A 766 -28.48 19.48 14.24
C PRO A 766 -29.13 18.11 14.41
N ASN A 767 -29.10 17.29 13.36
CA ASN A 767 -29.64 15.94 13.38
C ASN A 767 -28.66 14.88 13.85
N GLY A 768 -27.41 15.26 14.24
CA GLY A 768 -26.40 14.37 14.75
C GLY A 768 -25.84 13.42 13.68
N ASN A 769 -25.47 12.21 14.06
CA ASN A 769 -24.89 11.23 13.15
C ASN A 769 -25.90 10.13 12.75
N LEU A 770 -25.60 9.46 11.64
CA LEU A 770 -26.45 8.43 11.06
C LEU A 770 -26.61 7.18 11.96
N ASP A 771 -25.60 6.86 12.80
CA ASP A 771 -25.67 5.71 13.71
C ASP A 771 -26.86 5.81 14.67
N THR A 772 -27.15 7.01 15.17
CA THR A 772 -28.29 7.27 16.06
C THR A 772 -29.66 7.13 15.40
N TRP A 773 -29.72 7.18 14.07
CA TRP A 773 -30.94 7.03 13.30
C TRP A 773 -31.19 5.59 12.82
N ILE A 774 -30.14 4.80 12.70
CA ILE A 774 -30.23 3.37 12.33
C ILE A 774 -30.41 2.50 13.58
N HIS A 775 -29.67 2.81 14.68
CA HIS A 775 -29.58 1.98 15.87
C HIS A 775 -30.11 2.69 17.11
N HIS A 776 -31.40 2.55 17.34
CA HIS A 776 -32.07 3.13 18.52
C HIS A 776 -31.64 2.47 19.83
N ARG A 777 -31.57 3.29 20.90
CA ARG A 777 -31.67 2.80 22.28
C ARG A 777 -33.13 2.92 22.73
N ASP A 778 -33.65 1.86 23.36
CA ASP A 778 -35.07 1.74 23.79
C ASP A 778 -35.51 2.79 24.86
N ASP A 779 -34.57 3.65 25.31
CA ASP A 779 -34.81 4.60 26.40
C ASP A 779 -35.27 6.01 25.92
N GLU A 780 -35.37 6.27 24.63
CA GLU A 780 -35.75 7.60 24.10
C GLU A 780 -37.27 7.73 23.84
N ALA A 781 -37.87 8.83 24.32
CA ALA A 781 -39.32 9.07 24.31
C ALA A 781 -39.96 9.22 22.92
N ALA A 782 -39.17 9.35 21.83
CA ALA A 782 -39.62 9.32 20.44
C ALA A 782 -38.53 8.72 19.53
N PRO A 783 -38.79 7.57 18.89
CA PRO A 783 -37.82 6.93 18.05
C PRO A 783 -37.57 7.74 16.77
N LYS A 784 -36.31 8.17 16.54
CA LYS A 784 -35.84 8.74 15.26
C LYS A 784 -35.76 7.61 14.23
N ARG A 785 -36.48 7.69 13.12
CA ARG A 785 -36.54 6.64 12.10
C ARG A 785 -36.41 7.22 10.71
N LEU A 786 -35.64 6.57 9.86
CA LEU A 786 -35.42 6.94 8.47
C LEU A 786 -36.39 6.19 7.56
N ASN A 787 -37.17 6.91 6.75
CA ASN A 787 -37.95 6.32 5.68
C ASN A 787 -37.09 5.95 4.46
N LEU A 788 -37.68 5.20 3.52
CA LEU A 788 -36.96 4.72 2.32
C LEU A 788 -36.36 5.87 1.50
N THR A 789 -37.10 6.96 1.31
CA THR A 789 -36.65 8.13 0.54
C THR A 789 -35.41 8.79 1.19
N GLN A 790 -35.43 8.91 2.53
CA GLN A 790 -34.32 9.47 3.30
C GLN A 790 -33.10 8.55 3.23
N ARG A 791 -33.29 7.23 3.38
CA ARG A 791 -32.18 6.26 3.26
C ARG A 791 -31.51 6.34 1.88
N ILE A 792 -32.31 6.40 0.81
CA ILE A 792 -31.77 6.57 -0.55
C ILE A 792 -31.05 7.92 -0.70
N GLY A 793 -31.63 9.01 -0.14
CA GLY A 793 -31.03 10.34 -0.16
C GLY A 793 -29.63 10.36 0.50
N ILE A 794 -29.53 9.79 1.69
CA ILE A 794 -28.28 9.67 2.46
C ILE A 794 -27.23 8.86 1.68
N VAL A 795 -27.63 7.72 1.13
CA VAL A 795 -26.73 6.85 0.34
C VAL A 795 -26.19 7.58 -0.90
N VAL A 796 -27.04 8.37 -1.59
CA VAL A 796 -26.61 9.21 -2.72
C VAL A 796 -25.60 10.25 -2.28
N ASN A 797 -25.85 10.97 -1.18
CA ASN A 797 -24.96 12.01 -0.68
C ASN A 797 -23.57 11.45 -0.32
N VAL A 798 -23.53 10.28 0.32
CA VAL A 798 -22.26 9.63 0.68
C VAL A 798 -21.54 9.12 -0.57
N ALA A 799 -22.26 8.57 -1.55
CA ALA A 799 -21.67 8.12 -2.81
C ALA A 799 -21.06 9.30 -3.60
N ASP A 800 -21.76 10.44 -3.66
CA ASP A 800 -21.27 11.67 -4.31
C ASP A 800 -20.00 12.21 -3.61
N ALA A 801 -19.96 12.17 -2.26
CA ALA A 801 -18.80 12.57 -1.48
C ALA A 801 -17.57 11.70 -1.78
N LEU A 802 -17.76 10.38 -1.82
CA LEU A 802 -16.66 9.44 -2.11
C LEU A 802 -16.23 9.49 -3.58
N ASP A 803 -17.15 9.68 -4.52
CA ASP A 803 -16.79 9.86 -5.94
C ASP A 803 -15.90 11.09 -6.12
N TYR A 804 -16.25 12.20 -5.49
CA TYR A 804 -15.44 13.41 -5.47
C TYR A 804 -14.06 13.18 -4.84
N LEU A 805 -13.97 12.50 -3.68
CA LEU A 805 -12.70 12.20 -3.01
C LEU A 805 -11.78 11.31 -3.84
N HIS A 806 -12.35 10.37 -4.59
CA HIS A 806 -11.58 9.41 -5.37
C HIS A 806 -11.13 9.93 -6.73
N HIS A 807 -11.91 10.86 -7.36
CA HIS A 807 -11.70 11.22 -8.76
C HIS A 807 -11.52 12.72 -9.02
N ASP A 808 -12.18 13.62 -8.23
CA ASP A 808 -12.32 15.03 -8.60
C ASP A 808 -11.60 16.00 -7.64
N CYS A 809 -11.00 15.54 -6.53
CA CYS A 809 -10.35 16.41 -5.53
C CYS A 809 -8.87 16.74 -5.82
N GLY A 810 -8.42 16.61 -7.05
CA GLY A 810 -7.05 16.93 -7.49
C GLY A 810 -5.99 15.87 -7.15
N ARG A 811 -6.03 15.31 -5.95
CA ARG A 811 -5.27 14.09 -5.55
C ARG A 811 -6.24 13.09 -4.95
N PRO A 812 -6.34 11.87 -5.48
CA PRO A 812 -7.23 10.86 -4.93
C PRO A 812 -7.01 10.69 -3.43
N THR A 813 -8.07 10.86 -2.66
CA THR A 813 -8.04 10.77 -1.19
C THR A 813 -8.88 9.59 -0.73
N VAL A 814 -8.29 8.71 0.08
CA VAL A 814 -8.94 7.54 0.67
C VAL A 814 -9.35 7.86 2.09
N HIS A 815 -10.64 7.68 2.42
CA HIS A 815 -11.19 8.04 3.73
C HIS A 815 -10.74 7.09 4.85
N CYS A 816 -10.70 5.80 4.60
CA CYS A 816 -10.28 4.72 5.50
C CYS A 816 -11.16 4.42 6.73
N ASP A 817 -12.14 5.26 7.10
CA ASP A 817 -13.00 5.04 8.28
C ASP A 817 -14.48 5.34 7.99
N LEU A 818 -15.00 4.81 6.90
CA LEU A 818 -16.40 4.98 6.53
C LEU A 818 -17.32 4.13 7.42
N LYS A 819 -18.19 4.78 8.19
CA LYS A 819 -19.16 4.16 9.10
C LYS A 819 -20.28 5.15 9.45
N PRO A 820 -21.43 4.69 9.98
CA PRO A 820 -22.56 5.57 10.29
C PRO A 820 -22.27 6.71 11.26
N SER A 821 -21.39 6.52 12.24
CA SER A 821 -21.05 7.56 13.22
C SER A 821 -20.22 8.72 12.64
N ASN A 822 -19.61 8.54 11.46
CA ASN A 822 -18.84 9.55 10.74
C ASN A 822 -19.65 10.26 9.64
N ILE A 823 -20.93 9.93 9.52
CA ILE A 823 -21.88 10.57 8.60
C ILE A 823 -22.83 11.42 9.43
N LEU A 824 -22.77 12.72 9.24
CA LEU A 824 -23.59 13.70 9.96
C LEU A 824 -24.76 14.16 9.09
N LEU A 825 -25.86 14.55 9.74
CA LEU A 825 -27.08 14.94 9.06
C LEU A 825 -27.40 16.42 9.34
N ASP A 826 -27.60 17.22 8.28
CA ASP A 826 -28.01 18.62 8.36
C ASP A 826 -29.51 18.77 8.65
N ASP A 827 -29.99 20.02 8.70
CA ASP A 827 -31.42 20.34 8.91
C ASP A 827 -32.38 19.68 7.91
N ASP A 828 -31.94 19.51 6.67
CA ASP A 828 -32.69 18.92 5.56
C ASP A 828 -32.51 17.40 5.44
N MET A 829 -31.84 16.77 6.38
CA MET A 829 -31.46 15.34 6.37
C MET A 829 -30.52 14.95 5.21
N ASN A 830 -29.74 15.90 4.69
CA ASN A 830 -28.63 15.55 3.79
C ASN A 830 -27.45 15.02 4.60
N ALA A 831 -26.76 14.05 4.04
CA ALA A 831 -25.59 13.46 4.67
C ALA A 831 -24.32 14.24 4.30
N LEU A 832 -23.50 14.50 5.33
CA LEU A 832 -22.16 15.05 5.22
C LEU A 832 -21.16 14.07 5.83
N LEU A 833 -20.16 13.70 5.05
CA LEU A 833 -19.09 12.81 5.49
C LEU A 833 -18.02 13.60 6.25
N GLY A 834 -17.63 13.13 7.43
CA GLY A 834 -16.66 13.75 8.33
C GLY A 834 -15.67 12.75 8.90
N ASP A 835 -14.82 13.19 9.82
CA ASP A 835 -13.75 12.46 10.52
C ASP A 835 -12.66 11.89 9.59
N PHE A 836 -11.83 12.79 9.08
CA PHE A 836 -10.69 12.47 8.20
C PHE A 836 -9.39 12.13 8.98
N GLY A 837 -9.50 11.82 10.26
CA GLY A 837 -8.34 11.60 11.15
C GLY A 837 -7.38 10.48 10.75
N ILE A 838 -7.80 9.59 9.86
CA ILE A 838 -6.95 8.53 9.28
C ILE A 838 -6.99 8.48 7.74
N ALA A 839 -7.53 9.52 7.11
CA ALA A 839 -7.56 9.65 5.65
C ALA A 839 -6.13 9.68 5.04
N ARG A 840 -5.98 9.20 3.82
CA ARG A 840 -4.69 9.15 3.12
C ARG A 840 -4.80 9.67 1.69
N LEU A 841 -3.83 10.48 1.31
CA LEU A 841 -3.62 10.86 -0.08
C LEU A 841 -3.03 9.66 -0.83
N TYR A 842 -3.64 9.28 -1.94
CA TYR A 842 -3.17 8.18 -2.79
C TYR A 842 -1.91 8.60 -3.54
N VAL A 843 -0.82 7.83 -3.40
CA VAL A 843 0.42 8.00 -4.17
C VAL A 843 0.52 6.84 -5.15
N ASP A 844 0.59 7.15 -6.44
CA ASP A 844 0.65 6.14 -7.50
C ASP A 844 1.94 5.31 -7.42
N HIS A 845 1.83 3.98 -7.53
CA HIS A 845 2.86 2.98 -7.21
C HIS A 845 4.03 2.88 -8.19
N GLN A 846 4.25 3.86 -9.09
CA GLN A 846 5.41 3.79 -10.02
C GLN A 846 6.67 4.51 -9.54
N SER A 847 6.68 5.14 -8.37
CA SER A 847 7.85 5.90 -7.88
C SER A 847 8.25 5.69 -6.41
N ALA A 848 7.70 4.70 -5.72
CA ALA A 848 7.99 4.47 -4.31
C ALA A 848 9.02 3.35 -4.08
N TRP A 849 10.29 3.63 -4.38
CA TRP A 849 11.41 2.98 -3.72
C TRP A 849 11.97 3.95 -2.68
N ALA A 850 11.95 3.51 -1.42
CA ALA A 850 12.56 4.08 -0.23
C ALA A 850 11.75 5.10 0.58
N GLY A 851 11.40 4.72 1.78
CA GLY A 851 11.17 5.63 2.89
C GLY A 851 9.96 5.30 3.75
N SER A 852 10.21 4.74 4.93
CA SER A 852 9.32 4.63 6.08
C SER A 852 8.18 3.61 5.98
N ILE A 853 8.50 2.36 6.18
CA ILE A 853 7.57 1.39 6.76
C ILE A 853 7.40 1.78 8.25
N SER A 854 6.58 2.79 8.51
CA SER A 854 6.07 3.02 9.86
C SER A 854 4.88 2.08 10.07
N SER A 855 5.02 1.12 10.97
CA SER A 855 4.00 0.29 11.63
C SER A 855 2.64 0.26 10.90
N ILE A 856 2.43 -0.75 10.09
CA ILE A 856 1.14 -1.09 9.46
C ILE A 856 0.26 -1.69 10.56
N GLY A 857 -0.39 -0.83 11.36
CA GLY A 857 -1.56 -1.24 12.12
C GLY A 857 -2.76 -1.21 11.18
N VAL A 858 -3.58 -2.25 11.20
CA VAL A 858 -4.89 -2.26 10.55
C VAL A 858 -5.64 -1.00 11.00
N LYS A 859 -5.91 -0.06 10.06
CA LYS A 859 -6.59 1.20 10.36
C LYS A 859 -8.01 1.16 9.81
N GLY A 860 -8.97 1.51 10.65
CA GLY A 860 -10.38 1.53 10.35
C GLY A 860 -11.20 0.91 11.48
N THR A 861 -12.52 0.92 11.35
CA THR A 861 -13.45 0.37 12.34
C THR A 861 -13.76 -1.09 12.01
N ILE A 862 -13.63 -1.99 13.01
CA ILE A 862 -13.94 -3.43 12.85
C ILE A 862 -15.34 -3.61 12.28
N GLY A 863 -15.46 -4.47 11.29
CA GLY A 863 -16.69 -4.75 10.54
C GLY A 863 -16.80 -3.99 9.22
N TYR A 864 -16.10 -2.83 9.07
CA TYR A 864 -16.09 -2.04 7.83
C TYR A 864 -14.74 -2.12 7.11
N ILE A 865 -13.74 -2.72 7.74
CA ILE A 865 -12.39 -2.85 7.20
C ILE A 865 -12.41 -3.83 6.03
N PRO A 866 -11.92 -3.45 4.84
CA PRO A 866 -11.85 -4.37 3.71
C PRO A 866 -10.84 -5.51 3.99
N PRO A 867 -11.11 -6.72 3.48
CA PRO A 867 -10.28 -7.89 3.81
C PRO A 867 -8.81 -7.73 3.42
N GLU A 868 -8.51 -7.00 2.35
CA GLU A 868 -7.13 -6.75 1.89
C GLU A 868 -6.29 -5.91 2.88
N TYR A 869 -6.91 -5.14 3.78
CA TYR A 869 -6.16 -4.39 4.81
C TYR A 869 -5.64 -5.31 5.92
N GLY A 870 -6.29 -6.45 6.17
CA GLY A 870 -5.84 -7.45 7.14
C GLY A 870 -4.58 -8.19 6.71
N GLY A 871 -4.30 -8.27 5.41
CA GLY A 871 -3.11 -8.88 4.83
C GLY A 871 -1.92 -7.94 4.60
N GLY A 872 -1.90 -6.77 5.22
CA GLY A 872 -0.81 -5.79 5.00
C GLY A 872 -1.01 -4.91 3.76
N GLY A 873 -2.19 -4.96 3.13
CA GLY A 873 -2.55 -4.12 1.99
C GLY A 873 -2.57 -2.63 2.33
N HIS A 874 -2.22 -1.80 1.35
CA HIS A 874 -2.26 -0.35 1.49
C HIS A 874 -3.69 0.18 1.37
N ALA A 875 -3.94 1.33 2.03
CA ALA A 875 -5.20 2.05 1.87
C ALA A 875 -5.46 2.36 0.38
N SER A 876 -6.64 2.01 -0.11
CA SER A 876 -7.02 2.15 -1.52
C SER A 876 -8.45 2.68 -1.67
N THR A 877 -8.74 3.31 -2.81
CA THR A 877 -10.10 3.73 -3.15
C THR A 877 -11.08 2.54 -3.20
N SER A 878 -10.60 1.36 -3.60
CA SER A 878 -11.37 0.11 -3.55
C SER A 878 -11.72 -0.33 -2.11
N GLY A 879 -10.90 0.06 -1.12
CA GLY A 879 -11.21 -0.17 0.30
C GLY A 879 -12.37 0.67 0.78
N ASP A 880 -12.46 1.95 0.41
CA ASP A 880 -13.62 2.79 0.72
C ASP A 880 -14.89 2.29 0.03
N VAL A 881 -14.77 1.74 -1.19
CA VAL A 881 -15.89 1.09 -1.90
C VAL A 881 -16.43 -0.08 -1.09
N TYR A 882 -15.56 -0.92 -0.53
CA TYR A 882 -15.98 -2.02 0.33
C TYR A 882 -16.72 -1.53 1.58
N SER A 883 -16.12 -0.55 2.28
CA SER A 883 -16.72 0.04 3.49
C SER A 883 -18.07 0.69 3.17
N PHE A 884 -18.22 1.31 1.99
CA PHE A 884 -19.49 1.84 1.50
C PHE A 884 -20.53 0.73 1.25
N GLY A 885 -20.12 -0.41 0.70
CA GLY A 885 -20.99 -1.57 0.54
C GLY A 885 -21.53 -2.08 1.88
N VAL A 886 -20.67 -2.24 2.88
CA VAL A 886 -21.06 -2.65 4.25
C VAL A 886 -22.01 -1.62 4.87
N LEU A 887 -21.71 -0.33 4.74
CA LEU A 887 -22.56 0.75 5.20
C LEU A 887 -23.96 0.69 4.55
N LEU A 888 -24.03 0.43 3.26
CA LEU A 888 -25.31 0.32 2.53
C LEU A 888 -26.10 -0.90 3.02
N LEU A 889 -25.46 -2.04 3.27
CA LEU A 889 -26.11 -3.20 3.89
C LEU A 889 -26.67 -2.85 5.28
N GLU A 890 -25.90 -2.16 6.12
CA GLU A 890 -26.31 -1.74 7.44
C GLU A 890 -27.51 -0.78 7.39
N ILE A 891 -27.52 0.20 6.48
CA ILE A 891 -28.63 1.13 6.26
C ILE A 891 -29.92 0.40 5.86
N LEU A 892 -29.81 -0.68 5.07
CA LEU A 892 -30.97 -1.42 4.57
C LEU A 892 -31.48 -2.47 5.56
N THR A 893 -30.57 -3.13 6.28
CA THR A 893 -30.92 -4.24 7.20
C THR A 893 -31.22 -3.76 8.61
N GLY A 894 -30.73 -2.57 8.99
CA GLY A 894 -30.76 -2.08 10.38
C GLY A 894 -29.84 -2.88 11.33
N LYS A 895 -28.93 -3.72 10.82
CA LYS A 895 -28.02 -4.58 11.58
C LYS A 895 -26.60 -4.04 11.49
N ARG A 896 -25.89 -3.97 12.63
CA ARG A 896 -24.45 -3.64 12.63
C ARG A 896 -23.63 -4.78 12.06
N PRO A 897 -22.53 -4.53 11.35
CA PRO A 897 -21.66 -5.61 10.88
C PRO A 897 -21.01 -6.41 12.05
N THR A 898 -21.01 -5.85 13.26
CA THR A 898 -20.56 -6.46 14.50
C THR A 898 -21.70 -6.94 15.41
N ASP A 899 -22.91 -7.12 14.87
CA ASP A 899 -24.07 -7.58 15.66
C ASP A 899 -23.79 -8.98 16.22
N PRO A 900 -24.14 -9.25 17.50
CA PRO A 900 -23.96 -10.57 18.12
C PRO A 900 -24.62 -11.75 17.38
N MET A 901 -25.56 -11.50 16.49
CA MET A 901 -26.16 -12.54 15.66
C MET A 901 -25.18 -13.12 14.61
N PHE A 902 -24.13 -12.38 14.28
CA PHE A 902 -23.12 -12.76 13.30
C PHE A 902 -22.02 -13.57 14.00
N THR A 903 -22.23 -14.88 14.15
CA THR A 903 -21.31 -15.85 14.76
C THR A 903 -21.03 -16.99 13.79
N ASP A 904 -20.03 -17.81 14.06
CA ASP A 904 -19.72 -19.04 13.32
C ASP A 904 -19.50 -18.84 11.80
N GLY A 905 -18.85 -17.71 11.43
CA GLY A 905 -18.54 -17.40 10.03
C GLY A 905 -19.68 -16.71 9.25
N LEU A 906 -20.80 -16.42 9.91
CA LEU A 906 -21.84 -15.57 9.34
C LEU A 906 -21.47 -14.11 9.56
N ASP A 907 -21.47 -13.31 8.51
CA ASP A 907 -21.34 -11.85 8.55
C ASP A 907 -22.52 -11.17 7.85
N ILE A 908 -22.56 -9.84 7.88
CA ILE A 908 -23.68 -9.09 7.27
C ILE A 908 -23.79 -9.30 5.76
N ILE A 909 -22.67 -9.60 5.08
CA ILE A 909 -22.62 -9.83 3.63
C ILE A 909 -23.26 -11.17 3.31
N SER A 910 -22.76 -12.24 3.91
CA SER A 910 -23.27 -13.61 3.75
C SER A 910 -24.72 -13.73 4.24
N PHE A 911 -25.11 -12.99 5.29
CA PHE A 911 -26.50 -12.91 5.74
C PHE A 911 -27.44 -12.40 4.63
N VAL A 912 -27.01 -11.40 3.88
CA VAL A 912 -27.81 -10.85 2.77
C VAL A 912 -27.68 -11.73 1.52
N GLU A 913 -26.50 -12.23 1.18
CA GLU A 913 -26.28 -13.11 0.02
C GLU A 913 -27.15 -14.38 0.07
N ASN A 914 -27.26 -14.99 1.26
CA ASN A 914 -28.07 -16.19 1.45
C ASN A 914 -29.58 -15.98 1.19
N SER A 915 -30.06 -14.75 1.26
CA SER A 915 -31.46 -14.39 1.06
C SER A 915 -31.74 -13.68 -0.26
N PHE A 916 -30.70 -13.29 -0.98
CA PHE A 916 -30.79 -12.60 -2.26
C PHE A 916 -30.77 -13.59 -3.42
N PRO A 917 -31.57 -13.41 -4.48
CA PRO A 917 -32.59 -12.36 -4.65
C PRO A 917 -33.97 -12.70 -4.06
N ASP A 918 -34.32 -13.95 -3.77
CA ASP A 918 -35.68 -14.42 -3.64
C ASP A 918 -36.38 -14.03 -2.32
N GLN A 919 -35.62 -13.78 -1.25
CA GLN A 919 -36.14 -13.57 0.11
C GLN A 919 -35.68 -12.25 0.76
N ILE A 920 -35.49 -11.19 -0.04
CA ILE A 920 -34.92 -9.92 0.42
C ILE A 920 -35.67 -9.28 1.58
N PHE A 921 -37.01 -9.43 1.67
CA PHE A 921 -37.80 -8.87 2.77
C PHE A 921 -37.51 -9.50 4.15
N GLN A 922 -36.80 -10.63 4.21
CA GLN A 922 -36.40 -11.25 5.47
C GLN A 922 -35.14 -10.58 6.06
N VAL A 923 -34.31 -9.95 5.23
CA VAL A 923 -33.07 -9.29 5.65
C VAL A 923 -33.21 -7.78 5.78
N ILE A 924 -34.26 -7.19 5.18
CA ILE A 924 -34.54 -5.75 5.27
C ILE A 924 -35.04 -5.41 6.68
N ASP A 925 -34.70 -4.21 7.17
CA ASP A 925 -35.19 -3.63 8.41
C ASP A 925 -36.72 -3.75 8.52
N ALA A 926 -37.19 -4.35 9.61
CA ALA A 926 -38.62 -4.62 9.83
C ALA A 926 -39.50 -3.38 9.71
N HIS A 927 -39.03 -2.21 10.15
CA HIS A 927 -39.76 -0.95 10.05
C HIS A 927 -39.87 -0.46 8.61
N LEU A 928 -38.79 -0.64 7.83
CA LEU A 928 -38.78 -0.32 6.42
C LEU A 928 -39.74 -1.20 5.63
N VAL A 929 -39.80 -2.50 5.99
CA VAL A 929 -40.81 -3.45 5.43
C VAL A 929 -42.24 -3.00 5.76
N GLU A 930 -42.50 -2.55 6.99
CA GLU A 930 -43.80 -2.07 7.40
C GLU A 930 -44.23 -0.77 6.64
N GLU A 931 -43.28 0.16 6.47
CA GLU A 931 -43.46 1.36 5.64
C GLU A 931 -43.80 0.98 4.19
N CYS A 932 -43.06 0.06 3.59
CA CYS A 932 -43.29 -0.42 2.24
C CYS A 932 -44.70 -1.03 2.09
N LYS A 933 -45.16 -1.80 3.07
CA LYS A 933 -46.53 -2.36 3.09
C LYS A 933 -47.57 -1.25 3.14
N LYS A 934 -47.38 -0.17 3.91
CA LYS A 934 -48.31 0.97 3.96
C LYS A 934 -48.39 1.69 2.61
N LEU A 935 -47.22 1.92 1.95
CA LEU A 935 -47.18 2.53 0.61
C LEU A 935 -47.92 1.71 -0.44
N THR A 936 -47.89 0.38 -0.34
CA THR A 936 -48.60 -0.54 -1.22
C THR A 936 -50.15 -0.48 -0.95
N GLN A 937 -50.54 -0.45 0.33
CA GLN A 937 -51.96 -0.34 0.72
C GLN A 937 -52.60 0.98 0.26
N GLU A 938 -51.85 2.09 0.29
CA GLU A 938 -52.28 3.38 -0.21
C GLU A 938 -52.37 3.46 -1.74
N LYS A 939 -52.06 2.37 -2.45
CA LYS A 939 -52.03 2.25 -3.93
C LYS A 939 -51.08 3.27 -4.61
N LYS A 940 -50.12 3.77 -3.89
CA LYS A 940 -49.11 4.71 -4.42
C LYS A 940 -48.03 4.01 -5.24
N VAL A 941 -47.71 2.75 -4.89
CA VAL A 941 -46.61 1.96 -5.49
C VAL A 941 -46.99 0.49 -5.50
N THR A 942 -46.57 -0.27 -6.49
CA THR A 942 -46.78 -1.72 -6.50
C THR A 942 -45.72 -2.44 -5.68
N GLU A 943 -46.05 -3.60 -5.12
CA GLU A 943 -45.08 -4.43 -4.37
C GLU A 943 -43.86 -4.78 -5.22
N ASN A 944 -44.04 -5.00 -6.51
CA ASN A 944 -42.97 -5.31 -7.45
C ASN A 944 -42.01 -4.11 -7.65
N GLU A 945 -42.52 -2.88 -7.70
CA GLU A 945 -41.65 -1.69 -7.81
C GLU A 945 -40.80 -1.50 -6.55
N ILE A 946 -41.32 -1.74 -5.36
CA ILE A 946 -40.60 -1.71 -4.10
C ILE A 946 -39.52 -2.80 -4.08
N TYR A 947 -39.92 -4.02 -4.46
CA TYR A 947 -38.98 -5.15 -4.56
C TYR A 947 -37.79 -4.82 -5.48
N GLN A 948 -38.07 -4.32 -6.70
CA GLN A 948 -37.06 -3.95 -7.67
C GLN A 948 -36.09 -2.88 -7.13
N CYS A 949 -36.62 -1.89 -6.41
CA CYS A 949 -35.82 -0.82 -5.80
C CYS A 949 -34.87 -1.38 -4.70
N LEU A 950 -35.41 -2.17 -3.76
CA LEU A 950 -34.63 -2.77 -2.68
C LEU A 950 -33.63 -3.78 -3.19
N ALA A 951 -34.03 -4.62 -4.16
CA ALA A 951 -33.13 -5.57 -4.80
C ALA A 951 -31.96 -4.89 -5.53
N ALA A 952 -32.24 -3.78 -6.24
CA ALA A 952 -31.20 -3.00 -6.92
C ALA A 952 -30.20 -2.38 -5.92
N LEU A 953 -30.67 -1.85 -4.77
CA LEU A 953 -29.79 -1.32 -3.72
C LEU A 953 -28.93 -2.42 -3.09
N LEU A 954 -29.50 -3.57 -2.76
CA LEU A 954 -28.76 -4.72 -2.25
C LEU A 954 -27.74 -5.23 -3.26
N GLN A 955 -28.08 -5.29 -4.54
CA GLN A 955 -27.16 -5.69 -5.60
C GLN A 955 -25.96 -4.73 -5.71
N VAL A 956 -26.18 -3.42 -5.58
CA VAL A 956 -25.09 -2.44 -5.53
C VAL A 956 -24.22 -2.70 -4.31
N ALA A 957 -24.79 -2.88 -3.13
CA ALA A 957 -24.05 -3.17 -1.90
C ALA A 957 -23.17 -4.43 -2.04
N LEU A 958 -23.76 -5.54 -2.52
CA LEU A 958 -23.02 -6.78 -2.74
C LEU A 958 -21.93 -6.66 -3.82
N SER A 959 -22.13 -5.81 -4.84
CA SER A 959 -21.08 -5.53 -5.83
C SER A 959 -19.91 -4.73 -5.26
N CYS A 960 -20.14 -3.95 -4.21
CA CYS A 960 -19.11 -3.18 -3.50
C CYS A 960 -18.34 -4.04 -2.50
N THR A 961 -18.95 -5.08 -1.93
CA THR A 961 -18.36 -5.93 -0.89
C THR A 961 -17.68 -7.19 -1.43
N ARG A 962 -17.38 -7.25 -2.72
CA ARG A 962 -16.60 -8.34 -3.31
C ARG A 962 -15.24 -8.46 -2.62
N LEU A 963 -14.80 -9.71 -2.41
CA LEU A 963 -13.53 -9.98 -1.72
C LEU A 963 -12.34 -9.36 -2.45
N LEU A 964 -12.28 -9.49 -3.77
CA LEU A 964 -11.19 -8.95 -4.57
C LEU A 964 -11.43 -7.46 -4.90
N PRO A 965 -10.48 -6.57 -4.61
CA PRO A 965 -10.59 -5.15 -4.95
C PRO A 965 -10.85 -4.85 -6.44
N SER A 966 -10.31 -5.69 -7.33
CA SER A 966 -10.48 -5.57 -8.78
C SER A 966 -11.88 -5.92 -9.28
N GLU A 967 -12.67 -6.64 -8.51
CA GLU A 967 -14.07 -7.00 -8.85
C GLU A 967 -15.07 -5.94 -8.39
N ARG A 968 -14.64 -5.00 -7.57
CA ARG A 968 -15.48 -3.92 -7.07
C ARG A 968 -15.61 -2.83 -8.14
N SER A 969 -16.83 -2.32 -8.32
CA SER A 969 -17.04 -1.12 -9.14
C SER A 969 -16.33 0.07 -8.50
N ASN A 970 -15.81 1.03 -9.28
CA ASN A 970 -15.31 2.29 -8.72
C ASN A 970 -16.48 3.19 -8.25
N MET A 971 -16.20 4.20 -7.40
CA MET A 971 -17.26 5.05 -6.82
C MET A 971 -18.06 5.80 -7.88
N LYS A 972 -17.48 6.18 -9.00
CA LYS A 972 -18.17 6.83 -10.10
C LYS A 972 -19.29 5.95 -10.70
N GLN A 973 -19.00 4.66 -10.88
CA GLN A 973 -19.99 3.69 -11.34
C GLN A 973 -21.05 3.41 -10.27
N VAL A 974 -20.65 3.33 -9.02
CA VAL A 974 -21.54 3.11 -7.87
C VAL A 974 -22.51 4.29 -7.73
N ALA A 975 -22.00 5.52 -7.69
CA ALA A 975 -22.82 6.75 -7.62
C ALA A 975 -23.82 6.82 -8.78
N SER A 976 -23.39 6.56 -10.00
CA SER A 976 -24.27 6.55 -11.18
C SER A 976 -25.43 5.54 -11.04
N LYS A 977 -25.16 4.32 -10.55
CA LYS A 977 -26.19 3.30 -10.31
C LYS A 977 -27.19 3.76 -9.24
N ILE A 978 -26.70 4.34 -8.13
CA ILE A 978 -27.55 4.80 -7.03
C ILE A 978 -28.40 5.99 -7.47
N HIS A 979 -27.87 6.92 -8.27
CA HIS A 979 -28.64 8.00 -8.87
C HIS A 979 -29.77 7.49 -9.79
N ALA A 980 -29.52 6.45 -10.58
CA ALA A 980 -30.54 5.82 -11.41
C ALA A 980 -31.65 5.19 -10.55
N ILE A 981 -31.31 4.53 -9.44
CA ILE A 981 -32.28 3.98 -8.48
C ILE A 981 -33.10 5.12 -7.84
N LYS A 982 -32.46 6.21 -7.40
CA LYS A 982 -33.15 7.39 -6.87
C LYS A 982 -34.11 8.00 -7.87
N ALA A 983 -33.72 8.14 -9.12
CA ALA A 983 -34.56 8.68 -10.20
C ALA A 983 -35.81 7.81 -10.44
N SER A 984 -35.63 6.47 -10.42
CA SER A 984 -36.75 5.52 -10.51
C SER A 984 -37.70 5.64 -9.31
N HIS A 985 -37.17 5.78 -8.10
CA HIS A 985 -37.94 5.95 -6.87
C HIS A 985 -38.73 7.29 -6.83
N LEU A 986 -38.12 8.40 -7.29
CA LEU A 986 -38.79 9.69 -7.38
C LEU A 986 -39.98 9.70 -8.35
N GLY A 987 -39.95 8.86 -9.38
CA GLY A 987 -41.07 8.63 -10.29
C GLY A 987 -42.35 8.14 -9.61
N TRP A 988 -42.27 7.58 -8.40
CA TRP A 988 -43.43 7.12 -7.61
C TRP A 988 -44.24 8.29 -7.04
N LYS A 989 -43.61 9.47 -6.82
CA LYS A 989 -44.34 10.68 -6.32
C LYS A 989 -45.23 11.35 -7.38
N TYR A 990 -45.05 11.02 -8.65
CA TYR A 990 -45.80 11.63 -9.78
C TYR A 990 -46.79 10.67 -10.44
N LYS A 991 -46.88 9.41 -9.98
CA LYS A 991 -47.95 8.47 -10.28
C LYS A 991 -48.97 8.48 -9.17
#